data_4b5b33f962acc58498510359fc414757
#
_entry.id   4b5b33f962acc58498510359fc414757
#
_cell.length_a   1.000
_cell.length_b   1.000
_cell.length_c   1.000
_cell.angle_alpha   90.00
_cell.angle_beta   90.00
_cell.angle_gamma   90.00
#
_symmetry.space_group_name_H-M   'P 1'
#
loop_
_entity.id
_entity.type
_entity.pdbx_description
1 polymer ?
#
loop_
_entity_poly.entity_id
_entity_poly.type
_entity_poly.pdbx_seq_one_letter_code
_entity_poly.pdbx_strand_id
1 'polypeptide(L)'
;MQSALRTLLEFFRPQILSIAFPSQSLKINRPPVYPYTAPHTAATSSSTGGHYRCRLITAWRPVLDRCQGRSHHGGILMLLLWIVVLVVGIAWLAHRRTAPLPALGVVAVYLLAMGIFSHAPGWLLTVFWVLWLAVFVPLVLPDLRRKHFTAPMFSWFQKVLPPMSETERDAIDAGTVWWDGELFSGRPDWDKLLAYPKVQLTEEEQAFIDGPTEELCAMVSDWEIGQAMDLPPEAWAHMKTHGFFALIIPKEFGGKGFSAYAHSQVAMKLATRSGDLASTVMVPNSLGPAELLLHYGTDEQRNHYLPRLARGEDIPCFALTGPLAGSDAGAMPDTGIICKGQWQGEEVIGLRLTWEKRYITLGPVATLLGLAFKAYDPEHLLGEEEDLGISLALIPTETPGVEIGRRHLPLGAAFMNGPNSGKDVFVPLSYLIGGQPMLGKGWMMLMNCLSVGRSISLPAVGTGAAKYTSLVTGQYAKVREQFNVPLSAFEGIQEALARIGGNAWLMDSARMLTANAVDLGEKPSVLSAILKYHLTERGRECIGHAMDVHGGKGIIMGPNNYLGRNWQGAPIFITVEGANILSRNLMIFGQGAIRCHPFVLKEMALAGREDKQQALIEFDTLLLKHIGFAVSNAASTLILNLGFGHFERAPGNALSQGYFRALNRQAAAFAMLADLSMMLLGGELKRRERLSARLGDVLSHMYLASAALKRYHDLGSPDHMSPLFRWAMEESLGHSERAMDEILGNFPNRLLGGLLRAVVFPFGRRHKGPSDKLDAEVAQVLGRAKGDPTLEELLAGCYRPQSAEDPVGALQHAIDLLSAAYPLHKKLQVALKSGQVKPTAGEHAIDAALRIGVLQADETQTLRTAEAARRKVIDVDDFDKEELTLAAGKIR
;
A
#
# COMPACT_ATOMS: atom_id res chain seq x y z
N MET A 1 -15.13 32.03 8.85
CA MET A 1 -15.85 31.21 7.82
C MET A 1 -17.13 30.57 8.37
N GLN A 2 -17.11 29.92 9.54
CA GLN A 2 -18.37 29.41 10.15
C GLN A 2 -19.39 30.52 10.48
N SER A 3 -18.96 31.71 10.92
CA SER A 3 -19.87 32.84 11.16
C SER A 3 -20.39 33.47 9.86
N ALA A 4 -19.54 33.57 8.85
CA ALA A 4 -19.95 34.03 7.51
C ALA A 4 -20.87 33.04 6.79
N LEU A 5 -20.66 31.73 6.96
CA LEU A 5 -21.57 30.69 6.47
C LEU A 5 -22.89 30.68 7.30
N ARG A 6 -22.83 30.94 8.61
CA ARG A 6 -24.03 31.11 9.44
C ARG A 6 -24.83 32.35 9.01
N THR A 7 -24.16 33.45 8.76
CA THR A 7 -24.82 34.68 8.31
C THR A 7 -25.41 34.53 6.90
N LEU A 8 -24.74 33.79 6.00
CA LEU A 8 -25.31 33.45 4.69
C LEU A 8 -26.51 32.47 4.79
N LEU A 9 -26.44 31.50 5.68
CA LEU A 9 -27.52 30.55 5.93
C LEU A 9 -28.71 31.21 6.65
N GLU A 10 -28.47 32.20 7.52
CA GLU A 10 -29.54 32.98 8.17
C GLU A 10 -30.19 33.98 7.21
N PHE A 11 -29.45 34.49 6.23
CA PHE A 11 -30.02 35.39 5.20
C PHE A 11 -30.94 34.67 4.21
N PHE A 12 -30.77 33.37 3.98
CA PHE A 12 -31.61 32.54 3.12
C PHE A 12 -32.76 31.78 3.83
N ARG A 13 -32.87 31.91 5.16
CA ARG A 13 -33.88 31.19 5.97
C ARG A 13 -35.35 31.58 5.77
N PRO A 14 -35.78 32.78 5.30
CA PRO A 14 -37.19 33.13 5.26
C PRO A 14 -37.96 32.68 4.03
N GLN A 15 -37.39 32.06 3.00
CA GLN A 15 -38.09 31.77 1.76
C GLN A 15 -38.30 30.29 1.40
N ILE A 16 -37.95 29.35 2.26
CA ILE A 16 -38.10 27.89 1.95
C ILE A 16 -39.11 27.16 2.84
N LEU A 17 -39.90 27.90 3.62
CA LEU A 17 -40.93 27.30 4.51
C LEU A 17 -42.37 27.63 4.08
N SER A 18 -42.72 27.38 2.83
CA SER A 18 -44.13 27.32 2.41
C SER A 18 -44.36 26.49 1.15
N ILE A 19 -44.04 25.22 1.19
CA ILE A 19 -44.68 24.23 0.32
C ILE A 19 -44.94 22.98 1.15
N ALA A 20 -46.11 22.90 1.73
CA ALA A 20 -46.67 21.72 2.37
C ALA A 20 -47.20 20.77 1.29
N PHE A 21 -46.80 19.50 1.35
CA PHE A 21 -47.46 18.42 0.63
C PHE A 21 -48.27 17.56 1.60
N PRO A 22 -49.54 17.21 1.25
CA PRO A 22 -50.35 16.37 2.10
C PRO A 22 -49.99 14.88 1.96
N SER A 23 -50.04 14.21 3.09
CA SER A 23 -49.89 12.76 3.22
C SER A 23 -51.06 12.02 2.59
N GLN A 24 -50.84 11.17 1.60
CA GLN A 24 -51.72 10.04 1.28
C GLN A 24 -50.94 8.76 1.10
N SER A 25 -51.39 7.81 1.89
CA SER A 25 -50.98 6.41 1.89
C SER A 25 -51.46 5.69 0.61
N LEU A 26 -50.55 5.02 -0.09
CA LEU A 26 -50.94 4.10 -1.16
C LEU A 26 -50.23 2.73 -0.98
N LYS A 27 -51.12 1.73 -0.94
CA LYS A 27 -50.83 0.30 -0.80
C LYS A 27 -50.11 -0.24 -2.04
N ILE A 28 -49.15 -1.11 -1.79
CA ILE A 28 -48.41 -1.89 -2.81
C ILE A 28 -49.30 -3.00 -3.33
N ASN A 29 -49.54 -3.04 -4.65
CA ASN A 29 -49.99 -4.23 -5.36
C ASN A 29 -48.99 -4.59 -6.46
N ARG A 30 -48.52 -5.83 -6.42
CA ARG A 30 -47.69 -6.44 -7.45
C ARG A 30 -48.53 -6.82 -8.65
N PRO A 31 -48.06 -6.68 -9.91
CA PRO A 31 -48.61 -7.38 -11.06
C PRO A 31 -47.73 -8.59 -11.51
N PRO A 32 -48.35 -9.49 -12.29
CA PRO A 32 -47.85 -10.83 -12.54
C PRO A 32 -47.01 -10.95 -13.81
N VAL A 33 -46.24 -12.04 -13.81
CA VAL A 33 -45.40 -12.57 -14.92
C VAL A 33 -46.27 -13.12 -16.06
N TYR A 34 -45.93 -12.80 -17.32
CA TYR A 34 -46.21 -13.63 -18.50
C TYR A 34 -45.23 -13.37 -19.65
N PRO A 35 -45.06 -14.29 -20.64
CA PRO A 35 -43.74 -14.73 -21.15
C PRO A 35 -43.41 -14.31 -22.60
N TYR A 36 -42.23 -14.67 -23.00
CA TYR A 36 -41.59 -14.65 -24.31
C TYR A 36 -42.44 -14.96 -25.51
N THR A 37 -42.26 -14.21 -26.61
CA THR A 37 -42.15 -14.72 -27.97
C THR A 37 -41.32 -13.77 -28.85
N ALA A 38 -40.32 -14.34 -29.52
CA ALA A 38 -39.61 -13.71 -30.64
C ALA A 38 -40.42 -13.95 -31.95
N PRO A 39 -40.19 -13.15 -33.02
CA PRO A 39 -39.63 -13.83 -34.19
C PRO A 39 -38.58 -13.06 -34.97
N HIS A 40 -37.76 -13.87 -35.65
CA HIS A 40 -36.81 -13.56 -36.70
C HIS A 40 -37.40 -12.83 -37.90
N THR A 41 -36.60 -11.97 -38.53
CA THR A 41 -36.34 -12.09 -39.98
C THR A 41 -35.11 -11.27 -40.39
N ALA A 42 -34.34 -11.84 -41.28
CA ALA A 42 -33.12 -11.34 -41.89
C ALA A 42 -33.44 -10.47 -43.14
N ALA A 43 -32.47 -9.64 -43.54
CA ALA A 43 -31.93 -9.57 -44.90
C ALA A 43 -31.00 -8.35 -45.10
N THR A 44 -29.79 -8.59 -45.39
CA THR A 44 -28.91 -8.30 -46.58
C THR A 44 -28.55 -6.85 -46.94
N SER A 45 -27.27 -6.63 -46.83
CA SER A 45 -26.26 -6.01 -47.74
C SER A 45 -26.55 -4.68 -48.44
N SER A 46 -25.61 -3.72 -48.31
CA SER A 46 -24.66 -3.36 -49.35
C SER A 46 -23.85 -2.10 -49.00
N SER A 47 -22.61 -2.14 -49.40
CA SER A 47 -21.56 -1.12 -49.33
C SER A 47 -21.94 0.18 -50.06
N THR A 48 -21.49 1.33 -49.59
CA THR A 48 -20.72 2.32 -50.34
C THR A 48 -20.17 3.42 -49.43
N GLY A 49 -18.90 3.74 -49.60
CA GLY A 49 -18.24 4.87 -48.95
C GLY A 49 -18.66 6.21 -49.54
N GLY A 50 -18.51 7.25 -48.74
CA GLY A 50 -18.80 8.62 -49.22
C GLY A 50 -18.51 9.66 -48.16
N HIS A 51 -17.58 10.50 -48.45
CA HIS A 51 -17.15 11.68 -47.70
C HIS A 51 -18.24 12.47 -47.01
N TYR A 52 -18.11 12.71 -45.69
CA TYR A 52 -18.79 13.78 -44.98
C TYR A 52 -17.78 14.71 -44.29
N ARG A 53 -17.33 15.72 -45.04
CA ARG A 53 -16.84 16.98 -44.47
C ARG A 53 -17.82 18.10 -44.82
N CYS A 54 -18.11 18.97 -43.84
CA CYS A 54 -18.83 20.25 -43.98
C CYS A 54 -20.31 20.21 -44.31
N ARG A 55 -21.18 19.95 -43.32
CA ARG A 55 -22.55 20.52 -43.30
C ARG A 55 -23.15 20.51 -41.87
N LEU A 56 -22.56 21.23 -40.94
CA LEU A 56 -23.11 21.41 -39.59
C LEU A 56 -23.55 22.87 -39.27
N ILE A 57 -23.39 23.78 -40.23
CA ILE A 57 -23.72 25.21 -40.00
C ILE A 57 -25.08 25.61 -40.59
N THR A 58 -25.67 24.83 -41.48
CA THR A 58 -26.93 25.21 -42.17
C THR A 58 -28.23 24.51 -41.65
N ALA A 59 -28.08 23.57 -40.74
CA ALA A 59 -29.23 22.82 -40.21
C ALA A 59 -29.95 23.50 -39.02
N TRP A 60 -29.43 24.57 -38.46
CA TRP A 60 -30.02 25.23 -37.28
C TRP A 60 -30.85 26.48 -37.60
N ARG A 61 -30.78 27.02 -38.78
CA ARG A 61 -31.64 28.18 -39.17
C ARG A 61 -33.13 27.89 -39.14
N PRO A 62 -33.68 26.73 -39.56
CA PRO A 62 -35.13 26.48 -39.51
C PRO A 62 -35.69 26.22 -38.12
N VAL A 63 -34.85 25.91 -37.14
CA VAL A 63 -35.27 25.69 -35.73
C VAL A 63 -35.33 27.02 -34.97
N LEU A 64 -34.47 27.97 -35.30
CA LEU A 64 -34.47 29.31 -34.71
C LEU A 64 -35.68 30.14 -35.21
N ASP A 65 -36.08 30.01 -36.49
CA ASP A 65 -37.21 30.75 -37.06
C ASP A 65 -38.60 30.26 -36.61
N ARG A 66 -38.72 29.00 -36.12
CA ARG A 66 -39.96 28.48 -35.50
C ARG A 66 -40.17 28.86 -34.06
N CYS A 67 -39.14 29.37 -33.37
CA CYS A 67 -39.25 29.81 -31.98
C CYS A 67 -39.70 31.25 -31.79
N GLN A 68 -39.84 32.05 -32.85
CA GLN A 68 -40.31 33.45 -32.77
C GLN A 68 -41.83 33.61 -32.51
N GLY A 69 -42.58 32.52 -32.45
CA GLY A 69 -44.03 32.55 -32.23
C GLY A 69 -44.53 32.21 -30.82
N ARG A 70 -43.67 32.05 -29.80
CA ARG A 70 -44.07 31.81 -28.41
C ARG A 70 -43.20 32.63 -27.44
N SER A 71 -43.54 33.86 -27.17
CA SER A 71 -42.77 34.94 -26.63
C SER A 71 -42.35 34.92 -25.16
N HIS A 72 -42.69 33.90 -24.36
CA HIS A 72 -42.21 33.82 -22.98
C HIS A 72 -41.33 32.60 -22.67
N HIS A 73 -41.55 31.46 -23.30
CA HIS A 73 -40.73 30.25 -23.03
C HIS A 73 -39.38 30.28 -23.76
N GLY A 74 -39.25 30.90 -24.93
CA GLY A 74 -38.01 31.02 -25.67
C GLY A 74 -36.98 31.92 -24.96
N GLY A 75 -37.42 33.01 -24.34
CA GLY A 75 -36.53 33.94 -23.60
C GLY A 75 -35.93 33.32 -22.34
N ILE A 76 -36.71 32.54 -21.61
CA ILE A 76 -36.25 31.83 -20.40
C ILE A 76 -35.21 30.73 -20.78
N LEU A 77 -35.46 29.96 -21.85
CA LEU A 77 -34.56 28.92 -22.32
C LEU A 77 -33.22 29.50 -22.78
N MET A 78 -33.25 30.61 -23.51
CA MET A 78 -32.03 31.31 -23.92
C MET A 78 -31.26 31.87 -22.73
N LEU A 79 -31.94 32.44 -21.73
CA LEU A 79 -31.29 32.92 -20.52
C LEU A 79 -30.65 31.77 -19.72
N LEU A 80 -31.35 30.66 -19.57
CA LEU A 80 -30.80 29.46 -18.95
C LEU A 80 -29.56 28.95 -19.66
N LEU A 81 -29.57 28.96 -21.01
CA LEU A 81 -28.38 28.56 -21.80
C LEU A 81 -27.19 29.49 -21.52
N TRP A 82 -27.37 30.81 -21.45
CA TRP A 82 -26.32 31.75 -21.09
C TRP A 82 -25.75 31.48 -19.69
N ILE A 83 -26.62 31.19 -18.72
CA ILE A 83 -26.20 30.87 -17.34
C ILE A 83 -25.42 29.53 -17.34
N VAL A 84 -25.89 28.51 -18.03
CA VAL A 84 -25.20 27.21 -18.13
C VAL A 84 -23.81 27.37 -18.76
N VAL A 85 -23.73 28.12 -19.87
CA VAL A 85 -22.42 28.39 -20.53
C VAL A 85 -21.48 29.17 -19.61
N LEU A 86 -21.97 30.14 -18.83
CA LEU A 86 -21.19 30.86 -17.84
C LEU A 86 -20.63 29.91 -16.78
N VAL A 87 -21.48 29.09 -16.18
CA VAL A 87 -21.09 28.14 -15.12
C VAL A 87 -20.08 27.10 -15.66
N VAL A 88 -20.36 26.53 -16.83
CA VAL A 88 -19.45 25.58 -17.50
C VAL A 88 -18.13 26.26 -17.87
N GLY A 89 -18.17 27.50 -18.36
CA GLY A 89 -16.97 28.27 -18.68
C GLY A 89 -16.10 28.56 -17.45
N ILE A 90 -16.70 28.98 -16.33
CA ILE A 90 -15.98 29.20 -15.08
C ILE A 90 -15.38 27.88 -14.57
N ALA A 91 -16.15 26.78 -14.58
CA ALA A 91 -15.67 25.47 -14.17
C ALA A 91 -14.50 25.00 -15.06
N TRP A 92 -14.58 25.22 -16.37
CA TRP A 92 -13.51 24.89 -17.31
C TRP A 92 -12.23 25.71 -17.07
N LEU A 93 -12.35 27.03 -16.86
CA LEU A 93 -11.20 27.90 -16.51
C LEU A 93 -10.54 27.46 -15.20
N ALA A 94 -11.33 27.10 -14.19
CA ALA A 94 -10.84 26.57 -12.93
C ALA A 94 -10.15 25.21 -13.13
N HIS A 95 -10.76 24.29 -13.88
CA HIS A 95 -10.18 22.99 -14.23
C HIS A 95 -8.83 23.15 -14.95
N ARG A 96 -8.72 24.11 -15.88
CA ARG A 96 -7.46 24.41 -16.61
C ARG A 96 -6.42 25.13 -15.76
N ARG A 97 -6.72 25.44 -14.47
CA ARG A 97 -5.85 26.20 -13.56
C ARG A 97 -5.42 27.54 -14.16
N THR A 98 -6.32 28.18 -14.92
CA THR A 98 -6.06 29.49 -15.52
C THR A 98 -5.81 30.52 -14.41
N ALA A 99 -4.79 31.36 -14.61
CA ALA A 99 -4.46 32.41 -13.62
C ALA A 99 -5.71 33.28 -13.33
N PRO A 100 -5.93 33.73 -12.08
CA PRO A 100 -7.20 34.36 -11.68
C PRO A 100 -7.56 35.61 -12.47
N LEU A 101 -6.60 36.51 -12.73
CA LEU A 101 -6.87 37.74 -13.47
C LEU A 101 -7.27 37.51 -14.92
N PRO A 102 -6.55 36.72 -15.76
CA PRO A 102 -7.03 36.31 -17.09
C PRO A 102 -8.39 35.62 -17.06
N ALA A 103 -8.65 34.73 -16.09
CA ALA A 103 -9.94 34.06 -15.97
C ALA A 103 -11.08 35.07 -15.72
N LEU A 104 -10.89 36.02 -14.82
CA LEU A 104 -11.86 37.09 -14.58
C LEU A 104 -12.04 38.00 -15.80
N GLY A 105 -10.98 38.25 -16.58
CA GLY A 105 -11.10 38.96 -17.85
C GLY A 105 -12.02 38.27 -18.83
N VAL A 106 -11.88 36.92 -18.99
CA VAL A 106 -12.76 36.13 -19.85
C VAL A 106 -14.21 36.17 -19.34
N VAL A 107 -14.43 36.07 -18.03
CA VAL A 107 -15.76 36.15 -17.42
C VAL A 107 -16.37 37.54 -17.63
N ALA A 108 -15.59 38.63 -17.49
CA ALA A 108 -16.07 39.98 -17.73
C ALA A 108 -16.54 40.20 -19.17
N VAL A 109 -15.72 39.75 -20.16
CA VAL A 109 -16.12 39.77 -21.59
C VAL A 109 -17.40 38.97 -21.84
N TYR A 110 -17.54 37.81 -21.21
CA TYR A 110 -18.73 37.01 -21.31
C TYR A 110 -19.97 37.71 -20.71
N LEU A 111 -19.84 38.35 -19.54
CA LEU A 111 -20.95 39.10 -18.89
C LEU A 111 -21.36 40.30 -19.74
N LEU A 112 -20.42 41.00 -20.40
CA LEU A 112 -20.71 42.07 -21.36
C LEU A 112 -21.51 41.53 -22.55
N ALA A 113 -21.05 40.42 -23.14
CA ALA A 113 -21.76 39.78 -24.24
C ALA A 113 -23.16 39.31 -23.83
N MET A 114 -23.31 38.76 -22.63
CA MET A 114 -24.60 38.37 -22.07
C MET A 114 -25.53 39.61 -21.93
N GLY A 115 -24.99 40.74 -21.45
CA GLY A 115 -25.78 42.00 -21.33
C GLY A 115 -26.26 42.52 -22.68
N ILE A 116 -25.48 42.37 -23.75
CA ILE A 116 -25.82 42.85 -25.09
C ILE A 116 -26.79 41.89 -25.81
N PHE A 117 -26.59 40.59 -25.70
CA PHE A 117 -27.22 39.60 -26.60
C PHE A 117 -28.31 38.72 -25.93
N SER A 118 -28.39 38.65 -24.58
CA SER A 118 -29.25 37.66 -23.92
C SER A 118 -30.63 38.13 -23.48
N HIS A 119 -30.93 39.42 -23.60
CA HIS A 119 -32.17 40.03 -22.99
C HIS A 119 -32.32 39.72 -21.50
N ALA A 120 -31.22 39.48 -20.78
CA ALA A 120 -31.24 39.17 -19.34
C ALA A 120 -31.81 40.35 -18.54
N PRO A 121 -32.63 40.08 -17.52
CA PRO A 121 -33.12 41.12 -16.62
C PRO A 121 -31.98 41.92 -16.00
N GLY A 122 -32.06 43.24 -15.96
CA GLY A 122 -31.01 44.10 -15.45
C GLY A 122 -30.57 43.75 -14.01
N TRP A 123 -31.48 43.38 -13.15
CA TRP A 123 -31.14 42.92 -11.78
C TRP A 123 -30.24 41.68 -11.75
N LEU A 124 -30.45 40.73 -12.67
CA LEU A 124 -29.61 39.54 -12.74
C LEU A 124 -28.17 39.84 -13.20
N LEU A 125 -28.03 40.67 -14.21
CA LEU A 125 -26.74 41.19 -14.65
C LEU A 125 -26.02 41.96 -13.53
N THR A 126 -26.77 42.79 -12.79
CA THR A 126 -26.20 43.51 -11.63
C THR A 126 -25.67 42.50 -10.58
N VAL A 127 -26.43 41.44 -10.29
CA VAL A 127 -25.96 40.40 -9.36
C VAL A 127 -24.67 39.74 -9.87
N PHE A 128 -24.58 39.39 -11.15
CA PHE A 128 -23.34 38.79 -11.68
C PHE A 128 -22.17 39.76 -11.66
N TRP A 129 -22.39 41.03 -11.97
CA TRP A 129 -21.32 42.04 -11.88
C TRP A 129 -20.86 42.29 -10.43
N VAL A 130 -21.77 42.31 -9.48
CA VAL A 130 -21.43 42.42 -8.03
C VAL A 130 -20.63 41.20 -7.58
N LEU A 131 -21.04 40.00 -7.98
CA LEU A 131 -20.27 38.77 -7.66
C LEU A 131 -18.87 38.82 -8.32
N TRP A 132 -18.78 39.28 -9.57
CA TRP A 132 -17.51 39.44 -10.26
C TRP A 132 -16.62 40.46 -9.54
N LEU A 133 -17.15 41.62 -9.15
CA LEU A 133 -16.42 42.66 -8.38
C LEU A 133 -15.99 42.13 -7.00
N ALA A 134 -16.83 41.36 -6.34
CA ALA A 134 -16.51 40.75 -5.03
C ALA A 134 -15.29 39.82 -5.08
N VAL A 135 -15.00 39.24 -6.26
CA VAL A 135 -13.79 38.42 -6.47
C VAL A 135 -12.63 39.31 -7.02
N PHE A 136 -12.89 40.20 -7.97
CA PHE A 136 -11.90 41.01 -8.63
C PHE A 136 -11.20 42.01 -7.69
N VAL A 137 -11.99 42.73 -6.88
CA VAL A 137 -11.47 43.77 -5.98
C VAL A 137 -10.46 43.20 -4.95
N PRO A 138 -10.74 42.10 -4.23
CA PRO A 138 -9.73 41.53 -3.32
C PRO A 138 -8.47 41.00 -4.04
N LEU A 139 -8.57 40.58 -5.28
CA LEU A 139 -7.41 40.10 -6.05
C LEU A 139 -6.49 41.26 -6.46
N VAL A 140 -7.06 42.43 -6.80
CA VAL A 140 -6.30 43.56 -7.31
C VAL A 140 -5.81 44.48 -6.18
N LEU A 141 -6.51 44.54 -5.03
CA LEU A 141 -6.21 45.35 -3.88
C LEU A 141 -5.67 44.51 -2.71
N PRO A 142 -4.36 44.20 -2.66
CA PRO A 142 -3.78 43.30 -1.65
C PRO A 142 -3.93 43.81 -0.22
N ASP A 143 -3.85 45.13 0.00
CA ASP A 143 -3.97 45.70 1.36
C ASP A 143 -5.38 45.56 1.91
N LEU A 144 -6.40 45.77 1.07
CA LEU A 144 -7.81 45.56 1.44
C LEU A 144 -8.05 44.07 1.78
N ARG A 145 -7.54 43.17 0.94
CA ARG A 145 -7.65 41.73 1.13
C ARG A 145 -6.94 41.31 2.42
N ARG A 146 -5.69 41.73 2.63
CA ARG A 146 -4.90 41.40 3.82
C ARG A 146 -5.63 41.84 5.08
N LYS A 147 -6.10 43.07 5.11
CA LYS A 147 -6.80 43.64 6.29
C LYS A 147 -8.10 42.93 6.61
N HIS A 148 -8.96 42.68 5.62
CA HIS A 148 -10.33 42.24 5.85
C HIS A 148 -10.56 40.74 5.65
N PHE A 149 -9.66 40.05 4.98
CA PHE A 149 -9.78 38.62 4.67
C PHE A 149 -8.64 37.81 5.29
N THR A 150 -7.40 38.11 4.90
CA THR A 150 -6.26 37.28 5.24
C THR A 150 -5.89 37.36 6.71
N ALA A 151 -5.89 38.55 7.33
CA ALA A 151 -5.51 38.72 8.74
C ALA A 151 -6.51 38.01 9.70
N PRO A 152 -7.83 38.13 9.53
CA PRO A 152 -8.78 37.35 10.33
C PRO A 152 -8.61 35.82 10.13
N MET A 153 -8.36 35.36 8.88
CA MET A 153 -8.16 33.96 8.55
C MET A 153 -6.85 33.44 9.17
N PHE A 154 -5.76 34.20 9.10
CA PHE A 154 -4.49 33.87 9.69
C PHE A 154 -4.58 33.76 11.23
N SER A 155 -5.27 34.72 11.88
CA SER A 155 -5.52 34.66 13.32
C SER A 155 -6.40 33.45 13.72
N TRP A 156 -7.39 33.12 12.91
CA TRP A 156 -8.20 31.93 13.12
C TRP A 156 -7.37 30.66 12.94
N PHE A 157 -6.57 30.58 11.88
CA PHE A 157 -5.71 29.45 11.58
C PHE A 157 -4.72 29.19 12.72
N GLN A 158 -4.08 30.22 13.27
CA GLN A 158 -3.20 30.12 14.44
C GLN A 158 -3.90 29.52 15.67
N LYS A 159 -5.19 29.83 15.87
CA LYS A 159 -5.98 29.33 17.02
C LYS A 159 -6.45 27.88 16.84
N VAL A 160 -6.64 27.44 15.62
CA VAL A 160 -7.18 26.11 15.27
C VAL A 160 -6.06 25.08 15.13
N LEU A 161 -4.83 25.52 14.85
CA LEU A 161 -3.68 24.62 14.79
C LEU A 161 -3.44 24.02 16.18
N PRO A 162 -3.46 22.68 16.30
CA PRO A 162 -3.07 22.04 17.54
C PRO A 162 -1.57 22.32 17.78
N PRO A 163 -1.16 22.47 19.04
CA PRO A 163 0.26 22.48 19.36
C PRO A 163 0.89 21.17 18.88
N MET A 164 2.02 21.29 18.21
CA MET A 164 2.79 20.15 17.70
C MET A 164 3.89 19.85 18.72
N SER A 165 3.97 18.61 19.20
CA SER A 165 5.07 18.16 20.06
C SER A 165 6.37 18.08 19.23
N GLU A 166 7.51 18.08 19.90
CA GLU A 166 8.81 17.88 19.24
C GLU A 166 8.87 16.55 18.51
N THR A 167 8.38 15.47 19.10
CA THR A 167 8.32 14.15 18.49
C THR A 167 7.41 14.09 17.24
N GLU A 168 6.31 14.87 17.22
CA GLU A 168 5.47 15.02 16.02
C GLU A 168 6.19 15.81 14.93
N ARG A 169 6.94 16.86 15.33
CA ARG A 169 7.73 17.66 14.40
C ARG A 169 8.82 16.81 13.76
N ASP A 170 9.61 16.10 14.56
CA ASP A 170 10.64 15.18 14.08
C ASP A 170 10.07 14.15 13.12
N ALA A 171 8.90 13.59 13.44
CA ALA A 171 8.24 12.63 12.58
C ALA A 171 7.75 13.27 11.25
N ILE A 172 7.38 14.54 11.23
CA ILE A 172 6.99 15.27 10.04
C ILE A 172 8.22 15.69 9.22
N ASP A 173 9.29 16.11 9.87
CA ASP A 173 10.52 16.58 9.22
C ASP A 173 11.34 15.40 8.67
N ALA A 174 11.19 14.20 9.25
CA ALA A 174 11.82 12.98 8.74
C ALA A 174 11.23 12.54 7.40
N GLY A 175 12.09 12.26 6.42
CA GLY A 175 11.71 11.71 5.12
C GLY A 175 11.33 12.75 4.07
N THR A 176 11.06 12.27 2.86
CA THR A 176 10.76 13.08 1.67
C THR A 176 9.34 12.84 1.17
N VAL A 177 8.84 13.78 0.36
CA VAL A 177 7.57 13.64 -0.37
C VAL A 177 7.90 13.30 -1.83
N TRP A 178 7.36 12.22 -2.32
CA TRP A 178 7.65 11.73 -3.66
C TRP A 178 6.37 11.60 -4.50
N TRP A 179 5.96 10.37 -4.89
CA TRP A 179 4.77 10.15 -5.71
C TRP A 179 3.45 10.39 -4.97
N ASP A 180 3.45 10.25 -3.67
CA ASP A 180 2.34 10.60 -2.79
C ASP A 180 1.95 12.08 -2.90
N GLY A 181 2.92 12.99 -3.03
CA GLY A 181 2.67 14.40 -3.29
C GLY A 181 1.99 14.66 -4.64
N GLU A 182 2.37 13.92 -5.70
CA GLU A 182 1.70 14.02 -7.00
C GLU A 182 0.22 13.59 -6.90
N LEU A 183 -0.08 12.53 -6.15
CA LEU A 183 -1.46 12.09 -5.92
C LEU A 183 -2.27 13.11 -5.13
N PHE A 184 -1.66 13.77 -4.12
CA PHE A 184 -2.29 14.88 -3.37
C PHE A 184 -2.52 16.13 -4.23
N SER A 185 -1.78 16.32 -5.31
CA SER A 185 -1.94 17.47 -6.21
C SER A 185 -3.31 17.51 -6.91
N GLY A 186 -4.02 16.39 -6.94
CA GLY A 186 -5.26 16.20 -7.68
C GLY A 186 -5.08 16.14 -9.21
N ARG A 187 -3.83 16.23 -9.68
CA ARG A 187 -3.46 16.18 -11.10
C ARG A 187 -2.06 15.62 -11.24
N PRO A 188 -1.88 14.30 -11.05
CA PRO A 188 -0.58 13.65 -11.12
C PRO A 188 0.10 13.82 -12.48
N ASP A 189 1.40 14.05 -12.47
CA ASP A 189 2.23 14.07 -13.66
C ASP A 189 2.68 12.66 -14.03
N TRP A 190 1.91 12.01 -14.90
CA TRP A 190 2.19 10.64 -15.32
C TRP A 190 3.49 10.49 -16.11
N ASP A 191 3.91 11.54 -16.84
CA ASP A 191 5.18 11.48 -17.57
C ASP A 191 6.36 11.41 -16.59
N LYS A 192 6.26 12.10 -15.45
CA LYS A 192 7.23 12.00 -14.36
C LYS A 192 7.30 10.58 -13.80
N LEU A 193 6.14 9.94 -13.52
CA LEU A 193 6.11 8.55 -13.05
C LEU A 193 6.78 7.60 -14.05
N LEU A 194 6.40 7.71 -15.33
CA LEU A 194 6.89 6.82 -16.38
C LEU A 194 8.37 7.04 -16.70
N ALA A 195 8.89 8.26 -16.45
CA ALA A 195 10.30 8.61 -16.65
C ALA A 195 11.24 8.07 -15.55
N TYR A 196 10.74 7.65 -14.38
CA TYR A 196 11.61 7.01 -13.39
C TYR A 196 12.28 5.77 -14.00
N PRO A 197 13.57 5.51 -13.70
CA PRO A 197 14.28 4.36 -14.24
C PRO A 197 13.59 3.05 -13.86
N LYS A 198 13.67 2.07 -14.74
CA LYS A 198 13.28 0.70 -14.42
C LYS A 198 14.26 0.14 -13.38
N VAL A 199 13.73 -0.52 -12.36
CA VAL A 199 14.53 -1.19 -11.34
C VAL A 199 15.33 -2.32 -11.96
N GLN A 200 16.62 -2.40 -11.64
CA GLN A 200 17.52 -3.44 -12.13
C GLN A 200 18.51 -3.81 -11.02
N LEU A 201 18.87 -5.09 -10.96
CA LEU A 201 19.96 -5.57 -10.12
C LEU A 201 21.28 -5.42 -10.87
N THR A 202 22.36 -5.16 -10.16
CA THR A 202 23.72 -5.31 -10.68
C THR A 202 24.04 -6.79 -10.85
N GLU A 203 25.09 -7.11 -11.61
CA GLU A 203 25.56 -8.50 -11.78
C GLU A 203 25.95 -9.13 -10.43
N GLU A 204 26.55 -8.37 -9.53
CA GLU A 204 26.94 -8.83 -8.20
C GLU A 204 25.72 -9.14 -7.33
N GLU A 205 24.73 -8.27 -7.34
CA GLU A 205 23.46 -8.46 -6.62
C GLU A 205 22.69 -9.67 -7.13
N GLN A 206 22.61 -9.83 -8.46
CA GLN A 206 21.96 -10.98 -9.08
C GLN A 206 22.72 -12.28 -8.72
N ALA A 207 24.05 -12.28 -8.79
CA ALA A 207 24.87 -13.44 -8.44
C ALA A 207 24.70 -13.83 -6.96
N PHE A 208 24.54 -12.86 -6.06
CA PHE A 208 24.26 -13.13 -4.65
C PHE A 208 22.89 -13.77 -4.43
N ILE A 209 21.89 -13.33 -5.20
CA ILE A 209 20.52 -13.87 -5.12
C ILE A 209 20.45 -15.28 -5.71
N ASP A 210 21.18 -15.54 -6.80
CA ASP A 210 21.16 -16.83 -7.51
C ASP A 210 22.11 -17.87 -6.91
N GLY A 211 23.15 -17.44 -6.18
CA GLY A 211 24.10 -18.30 -5.49
C GLY A 211 23.83 -18.37 -3.97
N PRO A 212 24.47 -17.53 -3.15
CA PRO A 212 24.39 -17.65 -1.69
C PRO A 212 22.98 -17.67 -1.12
N THR A 213 22.05 -16.89 -1.71
CA THR A 213 20.64 -16.86 -1.23
C THR A 213 19.87 -18.13 -1.61
N GLU A 214 20.11 -18.67 -2.81
CA GLU A 214 19.54 -19.94 -3.25
C GLU A 214 20.07 -21.11 -2.39
N GLU A 215 21.38 -21.13 -2.14
CA GLU A 215 22.04 -22.13 -1.28
C GLU A 215 21.49 -22.09 0.14
N LEU A 216 21.34 -20.89 0.73
CA LEU A 216 20.76 -20.72 2.06
C LEU A 216 19.30 -21.25 2.13
N CYS A 217 18.49 -20.99 1.11
CA CYS A 217 17.15 -21.55 1.02
C CYS A 217 17.15 -23.09 0.93
N ALA A 218 18.12 -23.67 0.21
CA ALA A 218 18.25 -25.11 0.06
C ALA A 218 18.70 -25.82 1.36
N MET A 219 19.46 -25.13 2.22
CA MET A 219 19.98 -25.68 3.49
C MET A 219 18.91 -25.89 4.56
N VAL A 220 17.76 -25.25 4.46
CA VAL A 220 16.76 -25.19 5.55
C VAL A 220 15.47 -25.87 5.19
N SER A 221 14.86 -26.50 6.18
CA SER A 221 13.48 -27.00 6.16
C SER A 221 12.67 -26.24 7.20
N ASP A 222 11.54 -25.65 6.79
CA ASP A 222 10.71 -24.87 7.71
C ASP A 222 10.13 -25.74 8.83
N TRP A 223 9.86 -27.03 8.55
CA TRP A 223 9.44 -27.98 9.58
C TRP A 223 10.56 -28.23 10.61
N GLU A 224 11.78 -28.50 10.16
CA GLU A 224 12.93 -28.75 11.05
C GLU A 224 13.29 -27.54 11.90
N ILE A 225 13.28 -26.35 11.31
CA ILE A 225 13.42 -25.08 12.06
C ILE A 225 12.40 -25.00 13.19
N GLY A 226 11.13 -25.33 12.91
CA GLY A 226 10.06 -25.35 13.90
C GLY A 226 10.27 -26.39 15.00
N GLN A 227 10.81 -27.55 14.68
CA GLN A 227 11.10 -28.60 15.67
C GLN A 227 12.35 -28.25 16.52
N ALA A 228 13.38 -27.70 15.92
CA ALA A 228 14.59 -27.25 16.62
C ALA A 228 14.41 -25.94 17.38
N MET A 229 13.38 -25.17 17.04
CA MET A 229 13.19 -23.79 17.53
C MET A 229 14.37 -22.87 17.26
N ASP A 230 15.16 -23.16 16.21
CA ASP A 230 16.31 -22.39 15.74
C ASP A 230 16.63 -22.75 14.30
N LEU A 231 17.44 -21.90 13.66
CA LEU A 231 18.04 -22.21 12.37
C LEU A 231 19.17 -23.23 12.56
N PRO A 232 19.44 -24.08 11.55
CA PRO A 232 20.56 -25.00 11.60
C PRO A 232 21.90 -24.25 11.77
N PRO A 233 22.90 -24.80 12.50
CA PRO A 233 24.20 -24.15 12.67
C PRO A 233 24.91 -23.82 11.36
N GLU A 234 24.79 -24.67 10.34
CA GLU A 234 25.30 -24.45 8.99
C GLU A 234 24.66 -23.24 8.30
N ALA A 235 23.38 -22.98 8.52
CA ALA A 235 22.69 -21.78 8.01
C ALA A 235 23.24 -20.51 8.69
N TRP A 236 23.45 -20.54 10.01
CA TRP A 236 24.12 -19.44 10.73
C TRP A 236 25.53 -19.18 10.20
N ALA A 237 26.33 -20.23 9.98
CA ALA A 237 27.67 -20.13 9.45
C ALA A 237 27.68 -19.57 8.02
N HIS A 238 26.76 -20.05 7.17
CA HIS A 238 26.60 -19.57 5.80
C HIS A 238 26.23 -18.09 5.74
N MET A 239 25.26 -17.66 6.57
CA MET A 239 24.86 -16.24 6.65
C MET A 239 26.01 -15.33 7.05
N LYS A 240 26.84 -15.74 8.02
CA LYS A 240 28.04 -14.99 8.43
C LYS A 240 29.10 -14.95 7.32
N THR A 241 29.41 -16.09 6.72
CA THR A 241 30.44 -16.21 5.68
C THR A 241 30.12 -15.37 4.45
N HIS A 242 28.87 -15.35 4.03
CA HIS A 242 28.41 -14.63 2.83
C HIS A 242 27.97 -13.20 3.11
N GLY A 243 27.93 -12.74 4.37
CA GLY A 243 27.62 -11.36 4.75
C GLY A 243 26.13 -10.99 4.63
N PHE A 244 25.23 -11.92 4.95
CA PHE A 244 23.77 -11.64 4.96
C PHE A 244 23.37 -10.59 6.00
N PHE A 245 24.17 -10.37 7.03
CA PHE A 245 23.90 -9.31 8.04
C PHE A 245 24.41 -7.93 7.63
N ALA A 246 25.02 -7.82 6.46
CA ALA A 246 25.70 -6.62 5.98
C ALA A 246 25.31 -6.21 4.55
N LEU A 247 24.08 -6.50 4.13
CA LEU A 247 23.62 -6.16 2.79
C LEU A 247 23.71 -4.65 2.53
N ILE A 248 23.33 -3.84 3.51
CA ILE A 248 23.28 -2.36 3.42
C ILE A 248 24.61 -1.70 3.83
N ILE A 249 25.51 -2.40 4.54
CA ILE A 249 26.78 -1.84 4.98
C ILE A 249 27.69 -1.62 3.75
N PRO A 250 28.26 -0.41 3.57
CA PRO A 250 29.16 -0.12 2.45
C PRO A 250 30.37 -1.04 2.39
N LYS A 251 30.89 -1.24 1.17
CA LYS A 251 32.07 -2.09 0.91
C LYS A 251 33.32 -1.64 1.64
N GLU A 252 33.48 -0.34 1.89
CA GLU A 252 34.60 0.22 2.65
C GLU A 252 34.68 -0.30 4.08
N PHE A 253 33.55 -0.70 4.68
CA PHE A 253 33.48 -1.36 5.99
C PHE A 253 33.35 -2.89 5.89
N GLY A 254 33.55 -3.47 4.71
CA GLY A 254 33.50 -4.91 4.49
C GLY A 254 32.11 -5.47 4.24
N GLY A 255 31.10 -4.63 4.10
CA GLY A 255 29.73 -5.02 3.74
C GLY A 255 29.52 -5.22 2.24
N LYS A 256 28.26 -5.43 1.82
CA LYS A 256 27.89 -5.64 0.42
C LYS A 256 27.60 -4.32 -0.32
N GLY A 257 27.09 -3.30 0.37
CA GLY A 257 26.67 -2.04 -0.24
C GLY A 257 25.58 -2.23 -1.30
N PHE A 258 24.65 -3.15 -1.06
CA PHE A 258 23.58 -3.49 -1.99
C PHE A 258 22.50 -2.42 -2.02
N SER A 259 21.85 -2.31 -3.17
CA SER A 259 20.67 -1.46 -3.35
C SER A 259 19.50 -1.89 -2.46
N ALA A 260 18.59 -0.97 -2.19
CA ALA A 260 17.33 -1.26 -1.49
C ALA A 260 16.51 -2.32 -2.24
N TYR A 261 16.59 -2.31 -3.58
CA TYR A 261 15.92 -3.32 -4.39
C TYR A 261 16.54 -4.70 -4.21
N ALA A 262 17.86 -4.82 -4.19
CA ALA A 262 18.55 -6.09 -3.94
C ALA A 262 18.25 -6.63 -2.54
N HIS A 263 18.32 -5.77 -1.51
CA HIS A 263 17.92 -6.14 -0.15
C HIS A 263 16.47 -6.66 -0.12
N SER A 264 15.56 -5.97 -0.79
CA SER A 264 14.15 -6.39 -0.90
C SER A 264 13.99 -7.73 -1.61
N GLN A 265 14.80 -8.02 -2.65
CA GLN A 265 14.77 -9.30 -3.37
C GLN A 265 15.31 -10.45 -2.53
N VAL A 266 16.40 -10.24 -1.78
CA VAL A 266 16.94 -11.24 -0.84
C VAL A 266 15.90 -11.58 0.22
N ALA A 267 15.34 -10.56 0.90
CA ALA A 267 14.33 -10.75 1.93
C ALA A 267 13.06 -11.47 1.38
N MET A 268 12.60 -11.10 0.18
CA MET A 268 11.47 -11.75 -0.48
C MET A 268 11.76 -13.23 -0.79
N LYS A 269 12.94 -13.53 -1.35
CA LYS A 269 13.31 -14.91 -1.69
C LYS A 269 13.39 -15.80 -0.44
N LEU A 270 14.03 -15.32 0.61
CA LEU A 270 14.08 -16.01 1.90
C LEU A 270 12.69 -16.26 2.49
N ALA A 271 11.80 -15.27 2.41
CA ALA A 271 10.42 -15.39 2.88
C ALA A 271 9.60 -16.44 2.11
N THR A 272 9.95 -16.72 0.86
CA THR A 272 9.31 -17.83 0.10
C THR A 272 9.79 -19.21 0.55
N ARG A 273 10.84 -19.29 1.38
CA ARG A 273 11.30 -20.53 2.00
C ARG A 273 10.88 -20.65 3.46
N SER A 274 11.21 -19.64 4.27
CA SER A 274 10.85 -19.61 5.70
C SER A 274 10.75 -18.19 6.23
N GLY A 275 9.68 -17.91 6.96
CA GLY A 275 9.48 -16.62 7.65
C GLY A 275 10.53 -16.41 8.76
N ASP A 276 10.97 -17.48 9.43
CA ASP A 276 12.01 -17.42 10.46
C ASP A 276 13.37 -17.02 9.88
N LEU A 277 13.71 -17.59 8.73
CA LEU A 277 14.94 -17.24 8.00
C LEU A 277 14.94 -15.79 7.53
N ALA A 278 13.84 -15.37 6.90
CA ALA A 278 13.68 -13.99 6.44
C ALA A 278 13.77 -12.99 7.60
N SER A 279 13.13 -13.27 8.75
CA SER A 279 13.16 -12.43 9.95
C SER A 279 14.57 -12.28 10.51
N THR A 280 15.38 -13.34 10.49
CA THR A 280 16.77 -13.34 10.96
C THR A 280 17.66 -12.44 10.13
N VAL A 281 17.50 -12.45 8.80
CA VAL A 281 18.33 -11.64 7.88
C VAL A 281 17.86 -10.20 7.77
N MET A 282 16.54 -9.96 7.78
CA MET A 282 16.03 -8.62 7.53
C MET A 282 16.34 -7.63 8.67
N VAL A 283 16.36 -8.07 9.93
CA VAL A 283 16.50 -7.17 11.08
C VAL A 283 17.85 -6.46 11.14
N PRO A 284 19.00 -7.12 10.96
CA PRO A 284 20.29 -6.43 10.89
C PRO A 284 20.35 -5.37 9.79
N ASN A 285 19.64 -5.61 8.68
CA ASN A 285 19.65 -4.76 7.49
C ASN A 285 18.57 -3.67 7.46
N SER A 286 17.64 -3.63 8.43
CA SER A 286 16.54 -2.65 8.43
C SER A 286 16.28 -2.00 9.78
N LEU A 287 16.43 -2.72 10.88
CA LEU A 287 16.19 -2.26 12.24
C LEU A 287 17.44 -2.35 13.12
N GLY A 288 18.56 -2.78 12.56
CA GLY A 288 19.83 -2.90 13.27
C GLY A 288 20.52 -1.56 13.45
N PRO A 289 21.51 -1.49 14.35
CA PRO A 289 22.33 -0.30 14.56
C PRO A 289 23.12 0.18 13.34
N ALA A 290 23.32 -0.67 12.33
CA ALA A 290 24.13 -0.32 11.16
C ALA A 290 23.64 0.94 10.44
N GLU A 291 22.35 1.06 10.18
CA GLU A 291 21.76 2.25 9.55
C GLU A 291 21.95 3.51 10.41
N LEU A 292 21.78 3.39 11.73
CA LEU A 292 22.01 4.49 12.67
C LEU A 292 23.49 4.91 12.71
N LEU A 293 24.41 3.95 12.69
CA LEU A 293 25.84 4.22 12.66
C LEU A 293 26.28 4.90 11.36
N LEU A 294 25.77 4.46 10.22
CA LEU A 294 26.08 5.05 8.93
C LEU A 294 25.69 6.53 8.87
N HIS A 295 24.54 6.89 9.43
CA HIS A 295 24.05 8.25 9.37
C HIS A 295 24.50 9.15 10.52
N TYR A 296 24.69 8.60 11.71
CA TYR A 296 24.87 9.39 12.94
C TYR A 296 26.08 8.97 13.78
N GLY A 297 26.66 7.80 13.53
CA GLY A 297 27.81 7.32 14.30
C GLY A 297 29.03 8.21 14.16
N THR A 298 29.88 8.29 15.21
CA THR A 298 31.21 8.90 15.09
C THR A 298 32.10 8.05 14.19
N ASP A 299 33.23 8.60 13.74
CA ASP A 299 34.18 7.84 12.92
C ASP A 299 34.71 6.63 13.68
N GLU A 300 34.98 6.77 14.99
CA GLU A 300 35.44 5.68 15.86
C GLU A 300 34.35 4.59 15.93
N GLN A 301 33.10 4.95 16.12
CA GLN A 301 31.99 4.01 16.18
C GLN A 301 31.81 3.28 14.85
N ARG A 302 31.83 4.00 13.72
CA ARG A 302 31.71 3.39 12.37
C ARG A 302 32.85 2.41 12.11
N ASN A 303 34.09 2.83 12.34
CA ASN A 303 35.28 2.00 12.11
C ASN A 303 35.37 0.81 13.05
N HIS A 304 34.78 0.89 14.24
CA HIS A 304 34.79 -0.22 15.20
C HIS A 304 33.67 -1.23 14.92
N TYR A 305 32.41 -0.77 14.82
CA TYR A 305 31.25 -1.65 14.78
C TYR A 305 30.89 -2.15 13.37
N LEU A 306 30.93 -1.30 12.33
CA LEU A 306 30.49 -1.70 11.00
C LEU A 306 31.26 -2.89 10.42
N PRO A 307 32.59 -2.97 10.54
CA PRO A 307 33.32 -4.15 10.07
C PRO A 307 33.02 -5.44 10.87
N ARG A 308 32.73 -5.33 12.16
CA ARG A 308 32.37 -6.47 13.02
C ARG A 308 30.97 -6.98 12.69
N LEU A 309 30.03 -6.07 12.47
CA LEU A 309 28.66 -6.37 11.98
C LEU A 309 28.73 -7.02 10.59
N ALA A 310 29.59 -6.51 9.71
CA ALA A 310 29.76 -7.04 8.35
C ALA A 310 30.26 -8.48 8.33
N ARG A 311 31.16 -8.84 9.23
CA ARG A 311 31.67 -10.22 9.36
C ARG A 311 30.76 -11.11 10.22
N GLY A 312 29.67 -10.59 10.79
CA GLY A 312 28.82 -11.33 11.71
C GLY A 312 29.52 -11.72 13.02
N GLU A 313 30.59 -11.01 13.40
CA GLU A 313 31.23 -11.11 14.72
C GLU A 313 30.29 -10.51 15.77
N ASP A 314 29.68 -9.37 15.44
CA ASP A 314 28.59 -8.80 16.22
C ASP A 314 27.24 -9.11 15.57
N ILE A 315 26.30 -9.60 16.38
CA ILE A 315 24.90 -9.78 16.03
C ILE A 315 24.13 -8.66 16.73
N PRO A 316 23.49 -7.75 15.97
CA PRO A 316 22.80 -6.62 16.58
C PRO A 316 21.36 -6.95 16.92
N CYS A 317 20.84 -6.30 17.96
CA CYS A 317 19.41 -6.12 18.16
C CYS A 317 19.09 -4.65 18.49
N PHE A 318 17.82 -4.25 18.35
CA PHE A 318 17.39 -2.90 18.70
C PHE A 318 16.22 -2.92 19.69
N ALA A 319 16.44 -2.44 20.91
CA ALA A 319 15.53 -2.45 22.03
C ALA A 319 14.76 -1.12 22.14
N LEU A 320 13.57 -1.07 21.54
CA LEU A 320 12.66 0.08 21.55
C LEU A 320 11.41 -0.21 22.39
N THR A 321 10.69 -1.28 22.06
CA THR A 321 9.39 -1.62 22.65
C THR A 321 9.52 -2.16 24.07
N GLY A 322 8.75 -1.60 25.00
CA GLY A 322 8.67 -2.03 26.39
C GLY A 322 7.24 -2.42 26.80
N PRO A 323 7.02 -2.85 28.06
CA PRO A 323 5.71 -3.21 28.57
C PRO A 323 4.66 -2.09 28.51
N LEU A 324 5.09 -0.83 28.70
CA LEU A 324 4.23 0.35 28.74
C LEU A 324 4.28 1.20 27.49
N ALA A 325 5.20 0.93 26.56
CA ALA A 325 5.45 1.71 25.37
C ALA A 325 5.55 0.80 24.14
N GLY A 326 4.47 0.70 23.38
CA GLY A 326 4.38 -0.05 22.11
C GLY A 326 4.15 0.90 20.95
N SER A 327 2.88 1.10 20.56
CA SER A 327 2.49 2.05 19.51
C SER A 327 2.84 3.49 19.85
N ASP A 328 2.78 3.85 21.13
CA ASP A 328 3.31 5.11 21.68
C ASP A 328 4.73 4.88 22.19
N ALA A 329 5.66 4.73 21.26
CA ALA A 329 7.06 4.45 21.62
C ALA A 329 7.74 5.65 22.33
N GLY A 330 7.28 6.88 22.08
CA GLY A 330 7.78 8.08 22.76
C GLY A 330 7.45 8.13 24.24
N ALA A 331 6.44 7.38 24.71
CA ALA A 331 6.06 7.30 26.12
C ALA A 331 6.90 6.29 26.93
N MET A 332 8.03 5.80 26.39
CA MET A 332 8.90 4.85 27.08
C MET A 332 9.28 5.34 28.48
N PRO A 333 9.21 4.46 29.53
CA PRO A 333 9.62 4.79 30.90
C PRO A 333 11.11 4.57 31.16
N ASP A 334 11.82 4.00 30.21
CA ASP A 334 13.24 3.64 30.35
C ASP A 334 14.09 4.89 30.47
N THR A 335 15.06 4.89 31.40
CA THR A 335 15.83 6.09 31.77
C THR A 335 17.34 5.88 31.67
N GLY A 336 18.04 6.95 31.39
CA GLY A 336 19.48 7.09 31.50
C GLY A 336 19.84 8.36 32.26
N ILE A 337 20.41 8.21 33.45
CA ILE A 337 20.81 9.32 34.31
C ILE A 337 22.27 9.62 34.10
N ILE A 338 22.58 10.86 33.70
CA ILE A 338 23.96 11.35 33.60
C ILE A 338 24.57 11.41 34.99
N CYS A 339 25.71 10.79 35.16
CA CYS A 339 26.43 10.76 36.45
C CYS A 339 27.92 10.45 36.23
N LYS A 340 28.71 10.66 37.28
CA LYS A 340 30.09 10.18 37.34
C LYS A 340 30.13 8.73 37.76
N GLY A 341 31.05 7.96 37.18
CA GLY A 341 31.22 6.55 37.52
C GLY A 341 32.59 6.03 37.08
N GLN A 342 32.92 4.82 37.57
CA GLN A 342 34.19 4.16 37.24
C GLN A 342 34.04 3.36 35.94
N TRP A 343 34.92 3.60 34.98
CA TRP A 343 35.00 2.87 33.72
C TRP A 343 36.46 2.56 33.40
N GLN A 344 36.80 1.28 33.32
CA GLN A 344 38.20 0.80 33.05
C GLN A 344 39.25 1.38 34.00
N GLY A 345 38.86 1.67 35.24
CA GLY A 345 39.74 2.19 36.27
C GLY A 345 39.87 3.71 36.36
N GLU A 346 39.14 4.44 35.51
CA GLU A 346 39.08 5.90 35.49
C GLU A 346 37.69 6.41 35.85
N GLU A 347 37.63 7.55 36.54
CA GLU A 347 36.35 8.25 36.77
C GLU A 347 35.98 9.00 35.51
N VAL A 348 34.81 8.68 34.93
CA VAL A 348 34.29 9.31 33.73
C VAL A 348 32.85 9.75 33.93
N ILE A 349 32.40 10.75 33.14
CA ILE A 349 30.98 11.05 33.02
C ILE A 349 30.37 9.98 32.10
N GLY A 350 29.27 9.40 32.53
CA GLY A 350 28.54 8.36 31.81
C GLY A 350 27.06 8.39 32.10
N LEU A 351 26.41 7.29 31.85
CA LEU A 351 24.97 7.09 32.01
C LEU A 351 24.71 5.88 32.92
N ARG A 352 23.82 6.04 33.88
CA ARG A 352 23.16 4.90 34.58
C ARG A 352 21.85 4.59 33.90
N LEU A 353 21.82 3.46 33.22
CA LEU A 353 20.69 3.03 32.40
C LEU A 353 19.81 2.05 33.20
N THR A 354 18.50 2.29 33.12
CA THR A 354 17.49 1.34 33.65
C THR A 354 16.39 1.16 32.61
N TRP A 355 16.17 -0.09 32.18
CA TRP A 355 15.21 -0.40 31.11
C TRP A 355 14.59 -1.78 31.28
N GLU A 356 13.41 -1.95 30.68
CA GLU A 356 12.72 -3.23 30.49
C GLU A 356 12.11 -3.28 29.08
N LYS A 357 12.67 -4.10 28.22
CA LYS A 357 12.25 -4.24 26.81
C LYS A 357 11.75 -5.65 26.52
N ARG A 358 10.84 -5.75 25.50
CA ARG A 358 10.27 -7.03 25.09
C ARG A 358 10.04 -7.07 23.58
N TYR A 359 9.86 -8.27 23.02
CA TYR A 359 9.66 -8.54 21.60
C TYR A 359 10.88 -8.20 20.74
N ILE A 360 12.06 -8.25 21.31
CA ILE A 360 13.29 -7.84 20.63
C ILE A 360 13.81 -8.98 19.76
N THR A 361 13.71 -8.81 18.45
CA THR A 361 14.23 -9.75 17.45
C THR A 361 15.75 -9.77 17.49
N LEU A 362 16.34 -10.96 17.40
CA LEU A 362 17.73 -11.28 17.65
C LEU A 362 18.21 -11.02 19.09
N GLY A 363 17.38 -10.43 19.97
CA GLY A 363 17.76 -10.21 21.37
C GLY A 363 18.43 -11.40 22.04
N PRO A 364 17.86 -12.63 21.98
CA PRO A 364 18.47 -13.80 22.67
C PRO A 364 19.90 -14.15 22.24
N VAL A 365 20.32 -13.78 21.05
CA VAL A 365 21.66 -14.11 20.47
C VAL A 365 22.50 -12.86 20.19
N ALA A 366 21.99 -11.68 20.53
CA ALA A 366 22.68 -10.44 20.27
C ALA A 366 23.95 -10.29 21.10
N THR A 367 25.01 -9.79 20.49
CA THR A 367 26.25 -9.35 21.13
C THR A 367 26.30 -7.84 21.30
N LEU A 368 25.48 -7.11 20.50
CA LEU A 368 25.40 -5.65 20.50
C LEU A 368 23.94 -5.21 20.59
N LEU A 369 23.62 -4.52 21.67
CA LEU A 369 22.29 -3.99 21.97
C LEU A 369 22.21 -2.51 21.62
N GLY A 370 21.39 -2.14 20.62
CA GLY A 370 20.91 -0.77 20.47
C GLY A 370 19.75 -0.52 21.44
N LEU A 371 19.87 0.50 22.28
CA LEU A 371 18.88 0.84 23.31
C LEU A 371 18.34 2.25 23.12
N ALA A 372 17.02 2.40 23.14
CA ALA A 372 16.33 3.70 23.25
C ALA A 372 15.84 3.93 24.68
N PHE A 373 16.11 5.13 25.23
CA PHE A 373 15.77 5.56 26.59
C PHE A 373 15.63 7.09 26.66
N LYS A 374 15.04 7.59 27.75
CA LYS A 374 15.01 9.03 28.06
C LYS A 374 16.21 9.40 28.91
N ALA A 375 16.96 10.39 28.50
CA ALA A 375 18.14 10.87 29.20
C ALA A 375 17.82 12.05 30.11
N TYR A 376 18.39 12.04 31.31
CA TYR A 376 18.25 13.10 32.32
C TYR A 376 19.62 13.48 32.91
N ASP A 377 19.84 14.78 33.16
CA ASP A 377 21.04 15.32 33.79
C ASP A 377 20.70 16.14 35.10
N PRO A 378 20.23 15.49 36.17
CA PRO A 378 19.82 16.16 37.39
C PRO A 378 20.96 16.87 38.14
N GLU A 379 22.22 16.50 37.85
CA GLU A 379 23.40 17.10 38.43
C GLU A 379 24.03 18.22 37.58
N HIS A 380 23.42 18.50 36.39
CA HIS A 380 23.85 19.50 35.43
C HIS A 380 25.32 19.33 35.01
N LEU A 381 25.76 18.11 34.81
CA LEU A 381 27.14 17.76 34.42
C LEU A 381 27.45 18.13 32.97
N LEU A 382 26.41 18.20 32.12
CA LEU A 382 26.56 18.47 30.68
C LEU A 382 25.97 19.82 30.25
N GLY A 383 25.11 20.44 31.07
CA GLY A 383 24.46 21.70 30.71
C GLY A 383 23.37 22.11 31.69
N GLU A 384 22.53 23.09 31.30
CA GLU A 384 21.50 23.65 32.19
C GLU A 384 20.17 22.86 32.16
N GLU A 385 19.96 22.00 31.15
CA GLU A 385 18.72 21.25 30.95
C GLU A 385 18.79 19.93 31.69
N GLU A 386 17.73 19.61 32.47
CA GLU A 386 17.61 18.35 33.21
C GLU A 386 17.00 17.23 32.31
N ASP A 387 15.94 17.51 31.54
CA ASP A 387 15.35 16.55 30.61
C ASP A 387 15.98 16.71 29.24
N LEU A 388 16.86 15.79 28.89
CA LEU A 388 17.61 15.83 27.63
C LEU A 388 16.89 15.13 26.48
N GLY A 389 15.77 14.46 26.75
CA GLY A 389 14.97 13.79 25.73
C GLY A 389 15.43 12.37 25.39
N ILE A 390 14.81 11.81 24.33
CA ILE A 390 15.07 10.44 23.90
C ILE A 390 16.45 10.33 23.27
N SER A 391 17.24 9.36 23.74
CA SER A 391 18.62 9.12 23.35
C SER A 391 18.84 7.65 22.97
N LEU A 392 19.87 7.37 22.18
CA LEU A 392 20.20 6.04 21.69
C LEU A 392 21.63 5.66 22.08
N ALA A 393 21.80 4.45 22.61
CA ALA A 393 23.11 3.91 22.94
C ALA A 393 23.35 2.54 22.29
N LEU A 394 24.62 2.22 22.03
CA LEU A 394 25.09 0.88 21.66
C LEU A 394 25.79 0.26 22.85
N ILE A 395 25.28 -0.86 23.31
CA ILE A 395 25.72 -1.51 24.54
C ILE A 395 26.16 -2.93 24.17
N PRO A 396 27.45 -3.29 24.33
CA PRO A 396 27.87 -4.70 24.29
C PRO A 396 27.08 -5.50 25.34
N THR A 397 26.52 -6.64 24.95
CA THR A 397 25.62 -7.40 25.84
C THR A 397 26.32 -8.05 27.03
N GLU A 398 27.65 -8.14 27.00
CA GLU A 398 28.50 -8.56 28.11
C GLU A 398 28.71 -7.48 29.20
N THR A 399 28.19 -6.26 28.97
CA THR A 399 28.27 -5.16 29.96
C THR A 399 27.59 -5.60 31.27
N PRO A 400 28.28 -5.45 32.44
CA PRO A 400 27.72 -5.89 33.73
C PRO A 400 26.34 -5.27 34.01
N GLY A 401 25.38 -6.12 34.38
CA GLY A 401 24.01 -5.72 34.68
C GLY A 401 23.04 -5.78 33.49
N VAL A 402 23.52 -6.10 32.28
CA VAL A 402 22.65 -6.40 31.14
C VAL A 402 22.11 -7.81 31.26
N GLU A 403 20.78 -7.94 31.26
CA GLU A 403 20.07 -9.21 31.24
C GLU A 403 19.48 -9.48 29.86
N ILE A 404 19.96 -10.53 29.19
CA ILE A 404 19.56 -10.93 27.83
C ILE A 404 19.58 -12.45 27.68
N GLY A 405 19.09 -13.00 26.59
CA GLY A 405 19.17 -14.44 26.29
C GLY A 405 17.88 -15.22 26.50
N ARG A 406 16.90 -14.68 27.24
CA ARG A 406 15.58 -15.31 27.35
C ARG A 406 14.80 -15.16 26.03
N ARG A 407 13.87 -16.10 25.76
CA ARG A 407 13.09 -16.13 24.51
C ARG A 407 11.62 -15.91 24.72
N HIS A 408 10.99 -15.22 23.77
CA HIS A 408 9.56 -15.32 23.49
C HIS A 408 9.30 -16.42 22.48
N LEU A 409 8.04 -16.89 22.40
CA LEU A 409 7.56 -17.85 21.41
C LEU A 409 6.43 -17.20 20.60
N PRO A 410 6.73 -16.38 19.56
CA PRO A 410 5.73 -15.68 18.79
C PRO A 410 4.93 -16.64 17.89
N LEU A 411 3.77 -17.13 18.36
CA LEU A 411 2.90 -18.07 17.64
C LEU A 411 3.63 -19.33 17.12
N GLY A 412 4.62 -19.81 17.87
CA GLY A 412 5.42 -20.97 17.48
C GLY A 412 6.51 -20.69 16.45
N ALA A 413 6.76 -19.42 16.08
CA ALA A 413 7.87 -19.05 15.23
C ALA A 413 9.23 -19.25 15.93
N ALA A 414 10.22 -19.71 15.20
CA ALA A 414 11.50 -20.13 15.71
C ALA A 414 12.59 -19.05 15.63
N PHE A 415 12.36 -17.92 14.95
CA PHE A 415 13.34 -16.84 14.92
C PHE A 415 13.63 -16.32 16.33
N MET A 416 14.87 -15.90 16.56
CA MET A 416 15.31 -15.43 17.86
C MET A 416 14.58 -14.14 18.23
N ASN A 417 13.75 -14.18 19.28
CA ASN A 417 13.00 -13.05 19.81
C ASN A 417 12.90 -13.17 21.32
N GLY A 418 13.12 -12.08 22.07
CA GLY A 418 13.12 -12.17 23.52
C GLY A 418 13.08 -10.81 24.22
N PRO A 419 12.96 -10.83 25.58
CA PRO A 419 13.10 -9.65 26.40
C PRO A 419 14.59 -9.33 26.64
N ASN A 420 14.84 -8.09 27.05
CA ASN A 420 16.09 -7.70 27.71
C ASN A 420 15.82 -6.61 28.74
N SER A 421 16.67 -6.53 29.75
CA SER A 421 16.58 -5.55 30.84
C SER A 421 17.95 -5.17 31.37
N GLY A 422 17.97 -4.07 32.10
CA GLY A 422 19.12 -3.63 32.87
C GLY A 422 18.67 -2.71 33.98
N LYS A 423 19.33 -2.78 35.11
CA LYS A 423 19.08 -1.92 36.26
C LYS A 423 20.38 -1.28 36.71
N ASP A 424 20.38 0.06 36.75
CA ASP A 424 21.56 0.86 37.16
C ASP A 424 22.86 0.51 36.40
N VAL A 425 22.74 0.13 35.14
CA VAL A 425 23.87 -0.24 34.28
C VAL A 425 24.67 1.01 33.92
N PHE A 426 25.93 1.08 34.37
CA PHE A 426 26.79 2.20 34.03
C PHE A 426 27.47 1.98 32.69
N VAL A 427 27.37 2.98 31.79
CA VAL A 427 28.06 3.03 30.51
C VAL A 427 28.67 4.41 30.26
N PRO A 428 29.83 4.53 29.58
CA PRO A 428 30.42 5.83 29.27
C PRO A 428 29.62 6.53 28.18
N LEU A 429 29.72 7.87 28.07
CA LEU A 429 29.06 8.66 27.02
C LEU A 429 29.47 8.26 25.59
N SER A 430 30.63 7.63 25.41
CA SER A 430 31.07 7.11 24.11
C SER A 430 30.18 6.00 23.55
N TYR A 431 29.29 5.39 24.36
CA TYR A 431 28.31 4.41 23.93
C TYR A 431 27.06 5.06 23.30
N LEU A 432 26.86 6.38 23.51
CA LEU A 432 25.81 7.11 22.77
C LEU A 432 26.10 7.07 21.27
N ILE A 433 25.11 6.73 20.46
CA ILE A 433 25.26 6.76 19.00
C ILE A 433 25.46 8.22 18.56
N GLY A 434 26.60 8.50 17.92
CA GLY A 434 27.00 9.85 17.55
C GLY A 434 27.57 10.69 18.70
N GLY A 435 27.79 10.08 19.88
CA GLY A 435 28.36 10.72 21.06
C GLY A 435 27.47 11.79 21.69
N GLN A 436 28.05 12.59 22.57
CA GLN A 436 27.32 13.64 23.31
C GLN A 436 26.54 14.63 22.41
N PRO A 437 27.00 15.06 21.21
CA PRO A 437 26.21 15.95 20.34
C PRO A 437 24.86 15.40 19.89
N MET A 438 24.68 14.07 19.94
CA MET A 438 23.44 13.40 19.55
C MET A 438 22.55 13.02 20.74
N LEU A 439 22.94 13.40 21.95
CA LEU A 439 22.12 13.24 23.14
C LEU A 439 20.80 14.01 22.99
N GLY A 440 19.69 13.39 23.34
CA GLY A 440 18.34 13.94 23.17
C GLY A 440 17.75 13.87 21.75
N LYS A 441 18.54 13.54 20.73
CA LYS A 441 18.11 13.51 19.33
C LYS A 441 17.72 12.09 18.83
N GLY A 442 17.59 11.14 19.75
CA GLY A 442 17.32 9.75 19.41
C GLY A 442 16.00 9.52 18.68
N TRP A 443 14.97 10.31 18.96
CA TRP A 443 13.69 10.18 18.26
C TRP A 443 13.81 10.58 16.78
N MET A 444 14.44 11.70 16.49
CA MET A 444 14.74 12.14 15.11
C MET A 444 15.55 11.06 14.36
N MET A 445 16.58 10.50 15.00
CA MET A 445 17.42 9.44 14.42
C MET A 445 16.59 8.20 14.06
N LEU A 446 15.71 7.76 14.98
CA LEU A 446 14.82 6.63 14.75
C LEU A 446 13.83 6.89 13.61
N MET A 447 13.21 8.07 13.57
CA MET A 447 12.24 8.39 12.52
C MET A 447 12.88 8.38 11.13
N ASN A 448 14.11 8.84 11.00
CA ASN A 448 14.85 8.82 9.74
C ASN A 448 15.22 7.39 9.30
N CYS A 449 15.67 6.53 10.21
CA CYS A 449 16.16 5.20 9.88
C CYS A 449 15.04 4.14 9.79
N LEU A 450 14.04 4.17 10.68
CA LEU A 450 12.94 3.18 10.69
C LEU A 450 12.04 3.25 9.45
N SER A 451 12.01 4.36 8.71
CA SER A 451 11.22 4.48 7.49
C SER A 451 11.73 3.55 6.38
N VAL A 452 13.04 3.28 6.33
CA VAL A 452 13.66 2.40 5.34
C VAL A 452 13.21 0.95 5.55
N GLY A 453 13.29 0.43 6.77
CA GLY A 453 12.84 -0.93 7.08
C GLY A 453 11.39 -1.20 6.69
N ARG A 454 10.48 -0.26 7.00
CA ARG A 454 9.08 -0.33 6.58
C ARG A 454 8.88 -0.32 5.07
N SER A 455 9.78 0.33 4.34
CA SER A 455 9.70 0.42 2.87
C SER A 455 10.17 -0.87 2.18
N ILE A 456 11.08 -1.62 2.79
CA ILE A 456 11.84 -2.68 2.14
C ILE A 456 11.48 -4.06 2.70
N SER A 457 11.74 -4.30 3.98
CA SER A 457 11.76 -5.65 4.56
C SER A 457 10.37 -6.26 4.70
N LEU A 458 9.44 -5.60 5.41
CA LEU A 458 8.09 -6.13 5.60
C LEU A 458 7.27 -6.20 4.31
N PRO A 459 7.34 -5.21 3.39
CA PRO A 459 6.78 -5.34 2.06
C PRO A 459 7.34 -6.53 1.28
N ALA A 460 8.63 -6.82 1.39
CA ALA A 460 9.26 -7.98 0.74
C ALA A 460 8.70 -9.29 1.28
N VAL A 461 8.60 -9.44 2.61
CA VAL A 461 8.05 -10.65 3.25
C VAL A 461 6.58 -10.85 2.87
N GLY A 462 5.75 -9.80 2.92
CA GLY A 462 4.35 -9.88 2.50
C GLY A 462 4.20 -10.28 1.04
N THR A 463 5.02 -9.71 0.14
CA THR A 463 5.06 -10.06 -1.28
C THR A 463 5.54 -11.50 -1.49
N GLY A 464 6.57 -11.92 -0.74
CA GLY A 464 7.05 -13.31 -0.74
C GLY A 464 5.94 -14.30 -0.40
N ALA A 465 5.14 -14.00 0.63
CA ALA A 465 3.98 -14.81 1.01
C ALA A 465 2.95 -14.93 -0.13
N ALA A 466 2.62 -13.81 -0.82
CA ALA A 466 1.67 -13.81 -1.94
C ALA A 466 2.21 -14.58 -3.15
N LYS A 467 3.48 -14.42 -3.50
CA LYS A 467 4.12 -15.17 -4.59
C LYS A 467 4.24 -16.67 -4.26
N TYR A 468 4.65 -16.97 -3.04
CA TYR A 468 4.74 -18.36 -2.56
C TYR A 468 3.38 -19.07 -2.62
N THR A 469 2.34 -18.42 -2.09
CA THR A 469 0.98 -18.97 -2.15
C THR A 469 0.46 -19.08 -3.59
N SER A 470 0.86 -18.18 -4.51
CA SER A 470 0.58 -18.32 -5.95
C SER A 470 1.19 -19.59 -6.53
N LEU A 471 2.47 -19.85 -6.18
CA LEU A 471 3.20 -21.04 -6.63
C LEU A 471 2.51 -22.32 -6.12
N VAL A 472 2.41 -22.46 -4.79
CA VAL A 472 1.97 -23.74 -4.20
C VAL A 472 0.48 -24.00 -4.40
N THR A 473 -0.37 -22.95 -4.33
CA THR A 473 -1.83 -23.12 -4.47
C THR A 473 -2.24 -23.33 -5.93
N GLY A 474 -1.59 -22.62 -6.86
CA GLY A 474 -1.81 -22.85 -8.29
C GLY A 474 -1.48 -24.27 -8.71
N GLN A 475 -0.36 -24.79 -8.24
CA GLN A 475 0.09 -26.15 -8.50
C GLN A 475 -0.84 -27.19 -7.82
N TYR A 476 -1.14 -27.00 -6.53
CA TYR A 476 -2.02 -27.91 -5.79
C TYR A 476 -3.41 -27.99 -6.43
N ALA A 477 -3.99 -26.89 -6.84
CA ALA A 477 -5.30 -26.84 -7.47
C ALA A 477 -5.37 -27.60 -8.82
N LYS A 478 -4.23 -27.83 -9.48
CA LYS A 478 -4.12 -28.68 -10.68
C LYS A 478 -4.00 -30.15 -10.32
N VAL A 479 -3.24 -30.49 -9.27
CA VAL A 479 -2.96 -31.86 -8.87
C VAL A 479 -4.13 -32.48 -8.16
N ARG A 480 -4.81 -31.76 -7.27
CA ARG A 480 -5.94 -32.23 -6.48
C ARG A 480 -7.21 -32.29 -7.34
N GLU A 481 -7.83 -33.45 -7.43
CA GLU A 481 -9.11 -33.65 -8.09
C GLU A 481 -10.23 -33.92 -7.08
N GLN A 482 -11.40 -33.37 -7.35
CA GLN A 482 -12.66 -33.69 -6.72
C GLN A 482 -13.76 -33.73 -7.77
N PHE A 483 -14.77 -34.60 -7.64
CA PHE A 483 -15.80 -34.78 -8.65
C PHE A 483 -15.24 -35.12 -10.04
N ASN A 484 -14.08 -35.77 -10.08
CA ASN A 484 -13.32 -36.18 -11.28
C ASN A 484 -12.84 -35.01 -12.16
N VAL A 485 -12.61 -33.82 -11.55
CA VAL A 485 -12.00 -32.65 -12.18
C VAL A 485 -11.01 -31.98 -11.21
N PRO A 486 -9.96 -31.32 -11.73
CA PRO A 486 -9.03 -30.54 -10.90
C PRO A 486 -9.77 -29.44 -10.14
N LEU A 487 -9.30 -29.10 -8.93
CA LEU A 487 -9.88 -28.01 -8.14
C LEU A 487 -9.90 -26.69 -8.90
N SER A 488 -8.90 -26.41 -9.72
CA SER A 488 -8.82 -25.20 -10.56
C SER A 488 -9.97 -25.04 -11.58
N ALA A 489 -10.78 -26.07 -11.80
CA ALA A 489 -11.96 -26.02 -12.67
C ALA A 489 -13.19 -25.39 -11.99
N PHE A 490 -13.21 -25.28 -10.66
CA PHE A 490 -14.36 -24.72 -9.93
C PHE A 490 -14.25 -23.20 -9.82
N GLU A 491 -15.34 -22.47 -10.15
CA GLU A 491 -15.37 -21.00 -10.11
C GLU A 491 -15.04 -20.42 -8.73
N GLY A 492 -15.52 -21.05 -7.64
CA GLY A 492 -15.18 -20.63 -6.28
C GLY A 492 -13.70 -20.79 -5.92
N ILE A 493 -13.01 -21.78 -6.52
CA ILE A 493 -11.54 -21.90 -6.40
C ILE A 493 -10.83 -20.88 -7.28
N GLN A 494 -11.36 -20.59 -8.48
CA GLN A 494 -10.80 -19.58 -9.37
C GLN A 494 -10.84 -18.19 -8.73
N GLU A 495 -11.88 -17.84 -7.99
CA GLU A 495 -11.96 -16.60 -7.22
C GLU A 495 -10.80 -16.48 -6.20
N ALA A 496 -10.55 -17.54 -5.42
CA ALA A 496 -9.45 -17.57 -4.46
C ALA A 496 -8.07 -17.49 -5.16
N LEU A 497 -7.87 -18.24 -6.24
CA LEU A 497 -6.63 -18.21 -7.04
C LEU A 497 -6.39 -16.84 -7.66
N ALA A 498 -7.43 -16.18 -8.15
CA ALA A 498 -7.33 -14.83 -8.72
C ALA A 498 -6.92 -13.79 -7.68
N ARG A 499 -7.49 -13.87 -6.48
CA ARG A 499 -7.09 -12.99 -5.36
C ARG A 499 -5.62 -13.21 -4.98
N ILE A 500 -5.16 -14.46 -4.93
CA ILE A 500 -3.75 -14.77 -4.65
C ILE A 500 -2.85 -14.22 -5.77
N GLY A 501 -3.06 -14.60 -7.02
CA GLY A 501 -2.20 -14.23 -8.15
C GLY A 501 -2.24 -12.73 -8.47
N GLY A 502 -3.43 -12.13 -8.44
CA GLY A 502 -3.62 -10.69 -8.67
C GLY A 502 -2.94 -9.84 -7.59
N ASN A 503 -3.09 -10.23 -6.30
CA ASN A 503 -2.40 -9.57 -5.20
C ASN A 503 -0.88 -9.76 -5.31
N ALA A 504 -0.38 -10.94 -5.65
CA ALA A 504 1.05 -11.17 -5.80
C ALA A 504 1.68 -10.22 -6.81
N TRP A 505 1.03 -9.99 -7.97
CA TRP A 505 1.51 -9.06 -8.98
C TRP A 505 1.39 -7.58 -8.54
N LEU A 506 0.28 -7.20 -7.93
CA LEU A 506 0.05 -5.85 -7.40
C LEU A 506 1.06 -5.47 -6.32
N MET A 507 1.26 -6.36 -5.35
CA MET A 507 2.18 -6.17 -4.24
C MET A 507 3.63 -6.05 -4.72
N ASP A 508 4.04 -6.91 -5.64
CA ASP A 508 5.39 -6.88 -6.21
C ASP A 508 5.62 -5.59 -7.00
N SER A 509 4.62 -5.11 -7.74
CA SER A 509 4.69 -3.82 -8.44
C SER A 509 4.93 -2.66 -7.48
N ALA A 510 4.20 -2.63 -6.36
CA ALA A 510 4.34 -1.58 -5.35
C ALA A 510 5.68 -1.67 -4.61
N ARG A 511 6.12 -2.89 -4.25
CA ARG A 511 7.42 -3.15 -3.64
C ARG A 511 8.57 -2.65 -4.52
N MET A 512 8.56 -3.01 -5.79
CA MET A 512 9.58 -2.59 -6.76
C MET A 512 9.63 -1.07 -6.90
N LEU A 513 8.49 -0.41 -7.06
CA LEU A 513 8.42 1.04 -7.21
C LEU A 513 8.96 1.77 -5.98
N THR A 514 8.66 1.28 -4.77
CA THR A 514 9.11 1.93 -3.53
C THR A 514 10.58 1.66 -3.25
N ALA A 515 11.08 0.45 -3.53
CA ALA A 515 12.51 0.18 -3.43
C ALA A 515 13.32 1.08 -4.38
N ASN A 516 12.82 1.28 -5.60
CA ASN A 516 13.41 2.22 -6.55
C ASN A 516 13.44 3.67 -6.01
N ALA A 517 12.39 4.11 -5.32
CA ALA A 517 12.40 5.43 -4.69
C ALA A 517 13.53 5.57 -3.66
N VAL A 518 13.76 4.54 -2.85
CA VAL A 518 14.86 4.52 -1.87
C VAL A 518 16.21 4.53 -2.58
N ASP A 519 16.39 3.76 -3.65
CA ASP A 519 17.63 3.75 -4.45
C ASP A 519 17.90 5.10 -5.15
N LEU A 520 16.85 5.87 -5.44
CA LEU A 520 16.96 7.24 -5.94
C LEU A 520 17.24 8.27 -4.83
N GLY A 521 17.45 7.84 -3.58
CA GLY A 521 17.76 8.69 -2.44
C GLY A 521 16.54 9.26 -1.70
N GLU A 522 15.32 8.82 -2.06
CA GLU A 522 14.11 9.23 -1.36
C GLU A 522 13.96 8.50 -0.03
N LYS A 523 13.34 9.19 0.94
CA LYS A 523 12.97 8.64 2.26
C LYS A 523 11.44 8.64 2.40
N PRO A 524 10.72 7.74 1.74
CA PRO A 524 9.27 7.83 1.53
C PRO A 524 8.47 7.44 2.79
N SER A 525 8.35 8.34 3.74
CA SER A 525 7.72 8.09 5.05
C SER A 525 6.24 7.66 4.95
N VAL A 526 5.42 8.34 4.13
CA VAL A 526 4.00 8.01 3.96
C VAL A 526 3.84 6.72 3.14
N LEU A 527 4.62 6.58 2.07
CA LEU A 527 4.59 5.38 1.24
C LEU A 527 5.06 4.14 2.00
N SER A 528 6.03 4.29 2.92
CA SER A 528 6.47 3.19 3.79
C SER A 528 5.32 2.65 4.65
N ALA A 529 4.49 3.54 5.19
CA ALA A 529 3.31 3.15 5.96
C ALA A 529 2.24 2.48 5.08
N ILE A 530 2.04 2.97 3.85
CA ILE A 530 1.15 2.36 2.85
C ILE A 530 1.60 0.93 2.53
N LEU A 531 2.87 0.77 2.18
CA LEU A 531 3.39 -0.54 1.81
C LEU A 531 3.34 -1.53 2.96
N LYS A 532 3.85 -1.13 4.12
CA LYS A 532 3.83 -2.00 5.30
C LYS A 532 2.42 -2.48 5.59
N TYR A 533 1.44 -1.57 5.63
CA TYR A 533 0.06 -1.92 5.89
C TYR A 533 -0.53 -2.84 4.81
N HIS A 534 -0.53 -2.39 3.55
CA HIS A 534 -1.21 -3.12 2.50
C HIS A 534 -0.55 -4.44 2.14
N LEU A 535 0.80 -4.50 2.11
CA LEU A 535 1.46 -5.71 1.66
C LEU A 535 1.46 -6.81 2.74
N THR A 536 1.51 -6.44 4.02
CA THR A 536 1.37 -7.44 5.09
C THR A 536 -0.06 -7.95 5.25
N GLU A 537 -1.10 -7.07 5.12
CA GLU A 537 -2.50 -7.52 5.16
C GLU A 537 -2.85 -8.40 3.95
N ARG A 538 -2.48 -7.98 2.74
CA ARG A 538 -2.73 -8.76 1.52
C ARG A 538 -1.95 -10.06 1.51
N GLY A 539 -0.72 -10.08 2.04
CA GLY A 539 0.04 -11.33 2.25
C GLY A 539 -0.70 -12.30 3.16
N ARG A 540 -1.24 -11.81 4.29
CA ARG A 540 -2.06 -12.60 5.22
C ARG A 540 -3.35 -13.13 4.55
N GLU A 541 -4.03 -12.29 3.74
CA GLU A 541 -5.21 -12.69 2.97
C GLU A 541 -4.88 -13.78 1.95
N CYS A 542 -3.76 -13.65 1.22
CA CYS A 542 -3.30 -14.66 0.27
C CYS A 542 -3.02 -16.00 0.96
N ILE A 543 -2.39 -15.99 2.14
CA ILE A 543 -2.17 -17.21 2.94
C ILE A 543 -3.53 -17.81 3.36
N GLY A 544 -4.49 -16.99 3.81
CA GLY A 544 -5.84 -17.44 4.16
C GLY A 544 -6.54 -18.14 3.00
N HIS A 545 -6.55 -17.54 1.81
CA HIS A 545 -7.12 -18.14 0.61
C HIS A 545 -6.39 -19.44 0.21
N ALA A 546 -5.07 -19.50 0.38
CA ALA A 546 -4.31 -20.72 0.14
C ALA A 546 -4.71 -21.84 1.10
N MET A 547 -4.88 -21.53 2.39
CA MET A 547 -5.38 -22.48 3.41
C MET A 547 -6.76 -23.03 3.02
N ASP A 548 -7.68 -22.15 2.58
CA ASP A 548 -9.03 -22.54 2.16
C ASP A 548 -9.00 -23.50 0.97
N VAL A 549 -8.18 -23.24 -0.04
CA VAL A 549 -8.04 -24.11 -1.23
C VAL A 549 -7.42 -25.47 -0.88
N HIS A 550 -6.44 -25.50 0.04
CA HIS A 550 -5.78 -26.72 0.47
C HIS A 550 -6.63 -27.54 1.45
N GLY A 551 -7.55 -26.90 2.18
CA GLY A 551 -8.38 -27.55 3.18
C GLY A 551 -7.55 -28.30 4.23
N GLY A 552 -7.87 -29.58 4.48
CA GLY A 552 -7.17 -30.41 5.47
C GLY A 552 -5.65 -30.50 5.28
N LYS A 553 -5.16 -30.47 4.03
CA LYS A 553 -3.72 -30.45 3.72
C LYS A 553 -3.01 -29.23 4.30
N GLY A 554 -3.67 -28.05 4.31
CA GLY A 554 -3.13 -26.85 4.94
C GLY A 554 -3.20 -26.86 6.47
N ILE A 555 -4.13 -27.62 7.05
CA ILE A 555 -4.41 -27.66 8.49
C ILE A 555 -3.52 -28.68 9.23
N ILE A 556 -3.34 -29.86 8.68
CA ILE A 556 -2.57 -30.93 9.35
C ILE A 556 -1.08 -30.59 9.27
N MET A 557 -0.49 -30.35 10.43
CA MET A 557 0.94 -30.00 10.55
C MET A 557 1.81 -31.26 10.42
N GLY A 558 2.99 -31.06 9.84
CA GLY A 558 3.98 -32.11 9.64
C GLY A 558 5.01 -31.72 8.57
N PRO A 559 5.97 -32.58 8.24
CA PRO A 559 6.98 -32.35 7.21
C PRO A 559 6.40 -32.02 5.83
N ASN A 560 5.22 -32.58 5.52
CA ASN A 560 4.56 -32.34 4.24
C ASN A 560 3.68 -31.09 4.20
N ASN A 561 3.49 -30.40 5.34
CA ASN A 561 2.75 -29.14 5.40
C ASN A 561 3.67 -27.96 5.12
N TYR A 562 3.36 -27.21 4.09
CA TYR A 562 4.14 -26.02 3.64
C TYR A 562 3.37 -24.70 3.79
N LEU A 563 2.19 -24.69 4.43
CA LEU A 563 1.36 -23.48 4.63
C LEU A 563 1.09 -23.14 6.09
N GLY A 564 0.95 -24.13 6.95
CA GLY A 564 0.47 -23.94 8.31
C GLY A 564 1.33 -22.99 9.13
N ARG A 565 2.66 -23.08 9.03
CA ARG A 565 3.58 -22.16 9.73
C ARG A 565 3.50 -20.73 9.18
N ASN A 566 3.37 -20.56 7.87
CA ASN A 566 3.14 -19.26 7.26
C ASN A 566 1.84 -18.62 7.78
N TRP A 567 0.76 -19.42 7.90
CA TRP A 567 -0.51 -18.95 8.45
C TRP A 567 -0.39 -18.54 9.92
N GLN A 568 0.31 -19.32 10.74
CA GLN A 568 0.60 -18.98 12.14
C GLN A 568 1.43 -17.71 12.26
N GLY A 569 2.46 -17.53 11.42
CA GLY A 569 3.37 -16.40 11.45
C GLY A 569 2.79 -15.09 10.91
N ALA A 570 1.80 -15.13 10.04
CA ALA A 570 1.25 -13.94 9.38
C ALA A 570 0.82 -12.80 10.33
N PRO A 571 0.20 -13.04 11.52
CA PRO A 571 -0.13 -12.00 12.47
C PRO A 571 1.07 -11.25 13.06
N ILE A 572 2.27 -11.82 13.00
CA ILE A 572 3.49 -11.16 13.47
C ILE A 572 3.77 -9.94 12.61
N PHE A 573 3.74 -10.09 11.29
CA PHE A 573 4.09 -9.04 10.33
C PHE A 573 3.10 -7.86 10.32
N ILE A 574 1.83 -8.09 10.66
CA ILE A 574 0.85 -6.99 10.80
C ILE A 574 1.02 -6.22 12.12
N THR A 575 1.77 -6.77 13.08
CA THR A 575 1.94 -6.21 14.43
C THR A 575 3.22 -5.38 14.55
N VAL A 576 4.34 -5.88 14.02
CA VAL A 576 5.67 -5.26 14.17
C VAL A 576 5.82 -4.00 13.33
N GLU A 577 6.81 -3.15 13.65
CA GLU A 577 7.14 -1.88 12.99
C GLU A 577 5.96 -0.90 12.88
N GLY A 578 5.14 -0.85 13.91
CA GLY A 578 3.89 -0.10 13.95
C GLY A 578 2.70 -0.96 13.52
N ALA A 579 1.82 -1.24 14.48
CA ALA A 579 0.64 -2.06 14.25
C ALA A 579 -0.18 -1.52 13.05
N ASN A 580 -0.72 -2.42 12.21
CA ASN A 580 -1.45 -2.05 11.01
C ASN A 580 -2.64 -1.13 11.29
N ILE A 581 -3.33 -1.32 12.43
CA ILE A 581 -4.41 -0.41 12.87
C ILE A 581 -3.88 1.02 13.04
N LEU A 582 -2.73 1.18 13.71
CA LEU A 582 -2.09 2.49 13.89
C LEU A 582 -1.67 3.09 12.53
N SER A 583 -0.97 2.30 11.71
CA SER A 583 -0.45 2.75 10.41
C SER A 583 -1.57 3.27 9.51
N ARG A 584 -2.67 2.51 9.38
CA ARG A 584 -3.82 2.90 8.55
C ARG A 584 -4.54 4.12 9.11
N ASN A 585 -4.80 4.17 10.41
CA ASN A 585 -5.70 5.16 10.99
C ASN A 585 -5.03 6.50 11.30
N LEU A 586 -3.74 6.49 11.64
CA LEU A 586 -3.04 7.69 12.10
C LEU A 586 -1.86 8.09 11.20
N MET A 587 -1.14 7.12 10.60
CA MET A 587 0.10 7.47 9.89
C MET A 587 -0.18 7.87 8.43
N ILE A 588 -0.88 7.05 7.64
CA ILE A 588 -0.99 7.24 6.19
C ILE A 588 -1.59 8.62 5.86
N PHE A 589 -2.81 8.90 6.29
CA PHE A 589 -3.45 10.18 5.98
C PHE A 589 -3.10 11.25 7.02
N GLY A 590 -2.96 10.91 8.30
CA GLY A 590 -2.66 11.88 9.35
C GLY A 590 -1.34 12.61 9.13
N GLN A 591 -0.27 11.91 8.74
CA GLN A 591 0.99 12.51 8.33
C GLN A 591 0.94 12.99 6.86
N GLY A 592 0.33 12.20 5.97
CA GLY A 592 0.22 12.52 4.55
C GLY A 592 -0.49 13.84 4.29
N ALA A 593 -1.58 14.15 5.01
CA ALA A 593 -2.32 15.38 4.90
C ALA A 593 -1.46 16.63 5.22
N ILE A 594 -0.51 16.51 6.13
CA ILE A 594 0.39 17.61 6.49
C ILE A 594 1.55 17.71 5.50
N ARG A 595 2.21 16.58 5.22
CA ARG A 595 3.46 16.53 4.45
C ARG A 595 3.24 16.61 2.94
N CYS A 596 2.31 15.81 2.41
CA CYS A 596 2.13 15.64 0.96
C CYS A 596 1.18 16.68 0.37
N HIS A 597 0.38 17.37 1.21
CA HIS A 597 -0.47 18.44 0.74
C HIS A 597 0.36 19.66 0.31
N PRO A 598 0.13 20.25 -0.88
CA PRO A 598 1.01 21.28 -1.45
C PRO A 598 1.13 22.55 -0.58
N PHE A 599 0.20 22.81 0.33
CA PHE A 599 0.08 24.07 1.07
C PHE A 599 0.16 23.94 2.59
N VAL A 600 -0.45 22.89 3.18
CA VAL A 600 -0.71 22.79 4.62
C VAL A 600 0.54 22.94 5.47
N LEU A 601 1.63 22.23 5.18
CA LEU A 601 2.87 22.33 5.96
C LEU A 601 3.46 23.74 5.92
N LYS A 602 3.41 24.41 4.75
CA LYS A 602 3.90 25.78 4.59
C LYS A 602 3.04 26.79 5.35
N GLU A 603 1.72 26.59 5.35
CA GLU A 603 0.77 27.43 6.10
C GLU A 603 0.98 27.26 7.61
N MET A 604 1.23 26.03 8.09
CA MET A 604 1.57 25.75 9.49
C MET A 604 2.89 26.42 9.92
N ALA A 605 3.92 26.32 9.09
CA ALA A 605 5.21 26.95 9.34
C ALA A 605 5.09 28.49 9.46
N LEU A 606 4.32 29.13 8.57
CA LEU A 606 4.06 30.57 8.63
C LEU A 606 3.27 30.98 9.89
N ALA A 607 2.32 30.15 10.32
CA ALA A 607 1.54 30.41 11.52
C ALA A 607 2.38 30.40 12.80
N GLY A 608 3.45 29.57 12.86
CA GLY A 608 4.41 29.49 13.98
C GLY A 608 5.51 30.56 13.98
N ARG A 609 5.67 31.32 12.91
CA ARG A 609 6.78 32.28 12.74
C ARG A 609 6.69 33.45 13.70
N GLU A 610 7.83 33.92 14.22
CA GLU A 610 7.91 35.08 15.16
C GLU A 610 7.55 36.40 14.49
N ASP A 611 8.09 36.68 13.31
CA ASP A 611 7.73 37.85 12.50
C ASP A 611 6.33 37.71 11.90
N LYS A 612 5.32 38.15 12.67
CA LYS A 612 3.90 38.04 12.29
C LYS A 612 3.53 38.89 11.06
N GLN A 613 4.26 40.00 10.83
CA GLN A 613 3.93 40.89 9.71
C GLN A 613 4.40 40.31 8.39
N GLN A 614 5.64 39.82 8.33
CA GLN A 614 6.15 39.13 7.15
C GLN A 614 5.42 37.82 6.90
N ALA A 615 5.14 37.05 7.96
CA ALA A 615 4.36 35.82 7.88
C ALA A 615 2.95 36.03 7.29
N LEU A 616 2.27 37.13 7.63
CA LEU A 616 0.97 37.49 7.07
C LEU A 616 1.04 37.78 5.56
N ILE A 617 2.11 38.45 5.09
CA ILE A 617 2.31 38.77 3.68
C ILE A 617 2.52 37.47 2.87
N GLU A 618 3.35 36.58 3.36
CA GLU A 618 3.63 35.29 2.74
C GLU A 618 2.40 34.39 2.78
N PHE A 619 1.69 34.35 3.91
CA PHE A 619 0.45 33.59 4.07
C PHE A 619 -0.66 34.08 3.12
N ASP A 620 -0.79 35.39 2.88
CA ASP A 620 -1.73 35.94 1.91
C ASP A 620 -1.54 35.39 0.51
N THR A 621 -0.28 35.29 0.08
CA THR A 621 0.06 34.73 -1.24
C THR A 621 -0.20 33.22 -1.30
N LEU A 622 0.14 32.51 -0.22
CA LEU A 622 -0.03 31.05 -0.12
C LEU A 622 -1.52 30.68 -0.08
N LEU A 623 -2.32 31.40 0.73
CA LEU A 623 -3.76 31.21 0.87
C LEU A 623 -4.50 31.36 -0.47
N LEU A 624 -4.14 32.36 -1.28
CA LEU A 624 -4.75 32.54 -2.60
C LEU A 624 -4.44 31.37 -3.54
N LYS A 625 -3.20 30.85 -3.50
CA LYS A 625 -2.83 29.67 -4.28
C LYS A 625 -3.61 28.43 -3.80
N HIS A 626 -3.77 28.29 -2.49
CA HIS A 626 -4.54 27.19 -1.90
C HIS A 626 -6.02 27.26 -2.28
N ILE A 627 -6.65 28.43 -2.21
CA ILE A 627 -8.04 28.63 -2.68
C ILE A 627 -8.16 28.26 -4.16
N GLY A 628 -7.23 28.72 -5.00
CA GLY A 628 -7.18 28.37 -6.42
C GLY A 628 -7.07 26.88 -6.65
N PHE A 629 -6.26 26.18 -5.87
CA PHE A 629 -6.10 24.73 -5.89
C PHE A 629 -7.40 24.01 -5.51
N ALA A 630 -8.04 24.39 -4.41
CA ALA A 630 -9.29 23.80 -3.95
C ALA A 630 -10.41 23.98 -4.98
N VAL A 631 -10.57 25.18 -5.53
CA VAL A 631 -11.57 25.49 -6.59
C VAL A 631 -11.29 24.68 -7.86
N SER A 632 -10.00 24.57 -8.25
CA SER A 632 -9.59 23.80 -9.43
C SER A 632 -9.90 22.32 -9.25
N ASN A 633 -9.59 21.73 -8.09
CA ASN A 633 -9.85 20.32 -7.84
C ASN A 633 -11.36 20.02 -7.75
N ALA A 634 -12.17 20.91 -7.18
CA ALA A 634 -13.62 20.77 -7.17
C ALA A 634 -14.21 20.80 -8.61
N ALA A 635 -13.77 21.76 -9.42
CA ALA A 635 -14.17 21.86 -10.83
C ALA A 635 -13.69 20.64 -11.64
N SER A 636 -12.43 20.20 -11.42
CA SER A 636 -11.87 19.02 -12.08
C SER A 636 -12.63 17.76 -11.71
N THR A 637 -12.99 17.59 -10.44
CA THR A 637 -13.80 16.45 -9.99
C THR A 637 -15.11 16.34 -10.78
N LEU A 638 -15.83 17.44 -10.93
CA LEU A 638 -17.10 17.45 -11.67
C LEU A 638 -16.85 17.17 -13.17
N ILE A 639 -15.96 17.91 -13.80
CA ILE A 639 -15.70 17.84 -15.25
C ILE A 639 -15.19 16.45 -15.63
N LEU A 640 -14.22 15.91 -14.89
CA LEU A 640 -13.62 14.62 -15.20
C LEU A 640 -14.59 13.46 -14.95
N ASN A 641 -15.45 13.56 -13.92
CA ASN A 641 -16.45 12.53 -13.68
C ASN A 641 -17.61 12.57 -14.70
N LEU A 642 -18.02 13.73 -15.18
CA LEU A 642 -18.98 13.87 -16.27
C LEU A 642 -18.37 13.45 -17.61
N GLY A 643 -17.11 13.85 -17.90
CA GLY A 643 -16.39 13.60 -19.15
C GLY A 643 -15.60 12.29 -19.17
N PHE A 644 -15.76 11.39 -18.18
CA PHE A 644 -15.06 10.10 -18.11
C PHE A 644 -13.52 10.21 -18.11
N GLY A 645 -12.97 11.35 -17.70
CA GLY A 645 -11.53 11.62 -17.66
C GLY A 645 -10.91 11.95 -19.02
N HIS A 646 -11.71 12.09 -20.08
CA HIS A 646 -11.18 12.36 -21.44
C HIS A 646 -10.54 13.74 -21.63
N PHE A 647 -10.77 14.66 -20.69
CA PHE A 647 -10.22 16.02 -20.79
C PHE A 647 -8.81 16.18 -20.22
N GLU A 648 -8.25 15.09 -19.66
CA GLU A 648 -6.87 15.05 -19.17
C GLU A 648 -6.02 14.07 -19.96
N ARG A 649 -4.70 14.33 -19.94
CA ARG A 649 -3.72 13.47 -20.60
C ARG A 649 -3.73 12.07 -19.98
N ALA A 650 -3.71 11.07 -20.82
CA ALA A 650 -3.61 9.67 -20.45
C ALA A 650 -2.56 9.00 -21.37
N PRO A 651 -1.31 8.83 -20.89
CA PRO A 651 -0.26 8.17 -21.65
C PRO A 651 -0.52 6.67 -21.80
N GLY A 652 0.38 5.97 -22.49
CA GLY A 652 0.35 4.51 -22.63
C GLY A 652 -0.49 4.01 -23.79
N ASN A 653 -0.77 2.70 -23.81
CA ASN A 653 -1.54 2.02 -24.85
C ASN A 653 -3.07 2.12 -24.61
N ALA A 654 -3.88 1.60 -25.52
CA ALA A 654 -5.34 1.65 -25.44
C ALA A 654 -5.90 1.08 -24.13
N LEU A 655 -5.30 0.05 -23.57
CA LEU A 655 -5.71 -0.56 -22.31
C LEU A 655 -5.37 0.34 -21.11
N SER A 656 -4.13 0.80 -21.00
CA SER A 656 -3.66 1.58 -19.85
C SER A 656 -4.23 3.01 -19.81
N GLN A 657 -4.53 3.63 -20.96
CA GLN A 657 -5.15 4.95 -21.03
C GLN A 657 -6.46 5.07 -20.25
N GLY A 658 -7.29 4.02 -20.27
CA GLY A 658 -8.53 3.98 -19.49
C GLY A 658 -8.27 4.12 -17.99
N TYR A 659 -7.23 3.46 -17.51
CA TYR A 659 -6.85 3.47 -16.10
C TYR A 659 -6.18 4.78 -15.66
N PHE A 660 -5.34 5.39 -16.51
CA PHE A 660 -4.83 6.75 -16.24
C PHE A 660 -5.97 7.77 -16.12
N ARG A 661 -7.00 7.70 -16.99
CA ARG A 661 -8.19 8.55 -16.91
C ARG A 661 -8.98 8.30 -15.60
N ALA A 662 -9.07 7.05 -15.17
CA ALA A 662 -9.71 6.69 -13.89
C ALA A 662 -8.96 7.31 -12.71
N LEU A 663 -7.64 7.19 -12.68
CA LEU A 663 -6.81 7.77 -11.62
C LEU A 663 -6.83 9.30 -11.61
N ASN A 664 -6.85 9.98 -12.77
CA ASN A 664 -7.04 11.43 -12.84
C ASN A 664 -8.35 11.87 -12.16
N ARG A 665 -9.46 11.13 -12.38
CA ARG A 665 -10.73 11.41 -11.71
C ARG A 665 -10.63 11.20 -10.21
N GLN A 666 -10.01 10.10 -9.79
CA GLN A 666 -9.89 9.76 -8.37
C GLN A 666 -8.95 10.73 -7.64
N ALA A 667 -7.84 11.13 -8.26
CA ALA A 667 -6.91 12.10 -7.67
C ALA A 667 -7.57 13.48 -7.46
N ALA A 668 -8.32 13.98 -8.46
CA ALA A 668 -9.06 15.24 -8.32
C ALA A 668 -10.11 15.16 -7.19
N ALA A 669 -10.87 14.05 -7.14
CA ALA A 669 -11.86 13.80 -6.09
C ALA A 669 -11.21 13.69 -4.70
N PHE A 670 -10.08 12.97 -4.59
CA PHE A 670 -9.33 12.82 -3.37
C PHE A 670 -8.81 14.17 -2.83
N ALA A 671 -8.17 14.98 -3.69
CA ALA A 671 -7.68 16.30 -3.29
C ALA A 671 -8.82 17.20 -2.79
N MET A 672 -9.97 17.22 -3.49
CA MET A 672 -11.17 17.95 -3.03
C MET A 672 -11.68 17.43 -1.68
N LEU A 673 -11.78 16.11 -1.49
CA LEU A 673 -12.29 15.53 -0.25
C LEU A 673 -11.33 15.73 0.92
N ALA A 674 -10.02 15.68 0.68
CA ALA A 674 -8.98 15.95 1.66
C ALA A 674 -9.07 17.41 2.15
N ASP A 675 -9.10 18.38 1.23
CA ASP A 675 -9.25 19.80 1.55
C ASP A 675 -10.51 20.08 2.36
N LEU A 676 -11.65 19.58 1.90
CA LEU A 676 -12.91 19.80 2.60
C LEU A 676 -12.93 19.15 3.99
N SER A 677 -12.32 17.99 4.15
CA SER A 677 -12.23 17.30 5.44
C SER A 677 -11.34 18.09 6.42
N MET A 678 -10.17 18.57 5.96
CA MET A 678 -9.27 19.39 6.77
C MET A 678 -9.90 20.75 7.12
N MET A 679 -10.55 21.41 6.17
CA MET A 679 -11.22 22.68 6.37
C MET A 679 -12.36 22.60 7.39
N LEU A 680 -13.16 21.53 7.35
CA LEU A 680 -14.33 21.38 8.22
C LEU A 680 -14.00 20.87 9.61
N LEU A 681 -13.00 20.01 9.73
CA LEU A 681 -12.66 19.32 10.98
C LEU A 681 -11.42 19.93 11.67
N GLY A 682 -10.49 20.51 10.91
CA GLY A 682 -9.25 21.02 11.49
C GLY A 682 -8.55 19.96 12.35
N GLY A 683 -8.18 20.30 13.58
CA GLY A 683 -7.53 19.40 14.52
C GLY A 683 -8.40 18.21 14.97
N GLU A 684 -9.74 18.28 14.82
CA GLU A 684 -10.60 17.13 15.13
C GLU A 684 -10.37 15.96 14.17
N LEU A 685 -9.82 16.18 12.98
CA LEU A 685 -9.54 15.13 12.02
C LEU A 685 -8.61 14.06 12.61
N LYS A 686 -7.67 14.44 13.48
CA LYS A 686 -6.80 13.50 14.21
C LYS A 686 -7.62 12.52 15.08
N ARG A 687 -8.75 12.96 15.62
CA ARG A 687 -9.65 12.14 16.46
C ARG A 687 -10.71 11.39 15.65
N ARG A 688 -10.94 11.79 14.39
CA ARG A 688 -11.83 11.13 13.44
C ARG A 688 -11.10 10.03 12.65
N GLU A 689 -10.45 9.13 13.36
CA GLU A 689 -9.56 8.11 12.80
C GLU A 689 -10.19 7.30 11.65
N ARG A 690 -11.48 6.97 11.73
CA ARG A 690 -12.17 6.23 10.65
C ARG A 690 -12.27 7.04 9.36
N LEU A 691 -12.44 8.36 9.44
CA LEU A 691 -12.47 9.22 8.26
C LEU A 691 -11.05 9.39 7.71
N SER A 692 -10.08 9.60 8.59
CA SER A 692 -8.65 9.63 8.25
C SER A 692 -8.23 8.34 7.56
N ALA A 693 -8.60 7.18 8.10
CA ALA A 693 -8.30 5.87 7.52
C ALA A 693 -8.85 5.71 6.09
N ARG A 694 -10.11 6.09 5.86
CA ARG A 694 -10.71 6.02 4.52
C ARG A 694 -10.04 6.94 3.51
N LEU A 695 -9.64 8.15 3.93
CA LEU A 695 -8.84 9.04 3.09
C LEU A 695 -7.46 8.41 2.80
N GLY A 696 -6.86 7.77 3.80
CA GLY A 696 -5.63 6.98 3.65
C GLY A 696 -5.80 5.80 2.69
N ASP A 697 -6.93 5.10 2.74
CA ASP A 697 -7.24 4.01 1.81
C ASP A 697 -7.33 4.51 0.35
N VAL A 698 -7.96 5.66 0.12
CA VAL A 698 -8.02 6.27 -1.23
C VAL A 698 -6.61 6.55 -1.75
N LEU A 699 -5.77 7.22 -0.96
CA LEU A 699 -4.37 7.50 -1.31
C LEU A 699 -3.60 6.21 -1.59
N SER A 700 -3.72 5.23 -0.70
CA SER A 700 -3.01 3.96 -0.79
C SER A 700 -3.36 3.21 -2.08
N HIS A 701 -4.64 3.08 -2.39
CA HIS A 701 -5.08 2.37 -3.59
C HIS A 701 -4.73 3.10 -4.89
N MET A 702 -4.69 4.43 -4.88
CA MET A 702 -4.14 5.20 -6.01
C MET A 702 -2.64 4.96 -6.20
N TYR A 703 -1.88 4.85 -5.09
CA TYR A 703 -0.46 4.52 -5.15
C TYR A 703 -0.22 3.11 -5.71
N LEU A 704 -0.93 2.11 -5.19
CA LEU A 704 -0.85 0.72 -5.68
C LEU A 704 -1.19 0.62 -7.18
N ALA A 705 -2.24 1.32 -7.61
CA ALA A 705 -2.61 1.39 -9.03
C ALA A 705 -1.53 2.08 -9.88
N SER A 706 -0.91 3.16 -9.36
CA SER A 706 0.21 3.84 -10.03
C SER A 706 1.41 2.91 -10.22
N ALA A 707 1.72 2.10 -9.20
CA ALA A 707 2.79 1.11 -9.27
C ALA A 707 2.51 0.00 -10.31
N ALA A 708 1.27 -0.48 -10.36
CA ALA A 708 0.84 -1.44 -11.37
C ALA A 708 0.95 -0.87 -12.81
N LEU A 709 0.55 0.39 -13.01
CA LEU A 709 0.72 1.08 -14.29
C LEU A 709 2.19 1.24 -14.69
N LYS A 710 3.04 1.65 -13.75
CA LYS A 710 4.49 1.81 -13.98
C LYS A 710 5.12 0.48 -14.38
N ARG A 711 4.89 -0.60 -13.60
CA ARG A 711 5.43 -1.92 -13.92
C ARG A 711 4.96 -2.43 -15.29
N TYR A 712 3.66 -2.31 -15.59
CA TYR A 712 3.11 -2.74 -16.87
C TYR A 712 3.78 -1.97 -18.05
N HIS A 713 3.99 -0.66 -17.87
CA HIS A 713 4.73 0.16 -18.83
C HIS A 713 6.19 -0.29 -18.98
N ASP A 714 6.90 -0.52 -17.87
CA ASP A 714 8.31 -0.94 -17.85
C ASP A 714 8.56 -2.31 -18.49
N LEU A 715 7.55 -3.17 -18.48
CA LEU A 715 7.55 -4.45 -19.20
C LEU A 715 7.27 -4.29 -20.70
N GLY A 716 7.02 -3.07 -21.19
CA GLY A 716 6.65 -2.81 -22.59
C GLY A 716 5.17 -3.07 -22.87
N SER A 717 4.33 -3.13 -21.83
CA SER A 717 2.86 -3.33 -21.94
C SER A 717 2.44 -4.60 -22.69
N PRO A 718 2.98 -5.78 -22.36
CA PRO A 718 2.75 -7.01 -23.12
C PRO A 718 1.35 -7.57 -22.86
N ASP A 719 0.71 -8.06 -23.93
CA ASP A 719 -0.66 -8.59 -23.89
C ASP A 719 -0.81 -9.78 -22.92
N HIS A 720 0.20 -10.63 -22.79
CA HIS A 720 0.13 -11.80 -21.90
C HIS A 720 0.05 -11.43 -20.43
N MET A 721 0.57 -10.24 -20.02
CA MET A 721 0.43 -9.72 -18.64
C MET A 721 -0.90 -9.02 -18.38
N SER A 722 -1.72 -8.80 -19.41
CA SER A 722 -2.98 -8.06 -19.31
C SER A 722 -3.94 -8.59 -18.23
N PRO A 723 -4.13 -9.90 -18.01
CA PRO A 723 -5.02 -10.38 -16.95
C PRO A 723 -4.62 -9.91 -15.56
N LEU A 724 -3.34 -10.05 -15.20
CA LEU A 724 -2.79 -9.63 -13.90
C LEU A 724 -2.85 -8.12 -13.72
N PHE A 725 -2.46 -7.37 -14.77
CA PHE A 725 -2.52 -5.92 -14.78
C PHE A 725 -3.95 -5.40 -14.59
N ARG A 726 -4.91 -5.90 -15.37
CA ARG A 726 -6.32 -5.50 -15.27
C ARG A 726 -6.89 -5.81 -13.90
N TRP A 727 -6.59 -7.00 -13.36
CA TRP A 727 -7.04 -7.40 -12.04
C TRP A 727 -6.55 -6.43 -10.97
N ALA A 728 -5.26 -6.11 -10.98
CA ALA A 728 -4.64 -5.18 -10.03
C ALA A 728 -5.26 -3.77 -10.13
N MET A 729 -5.57 -3.32 -11.35
CA MET A 729 -6.21 -2.02 -11.57
C MET A 729 -7.65 -1.99 -11.08
N GLU A 730 -8.48 -2.98 -11.45
CA GLU A 730 -9.89 -3.04 -11.03
C GLU A 730 -10.03 -3.22 -9.52
N GLU A 731 -9.17 -4.02 -8.89
CA GLU A 731 -9.10 -4.19 -7.44
C GLU A 731 -8.78 -2.86 -6.74
N SER A 732 -7.69 -2.20 -7.17
CA SER A 732 -7.25 -0.94 -6.55
C SER A 732 -8.27 0.19 -6.75
N LEU A 733 -8.75 0.39 -7.98
CA LEU A 733 -9.73 1.44 -8.29
C LEU A 733 -11.07 1.17 -7.61
N GLY A 734 -11.50 -0.08 -7.52
CA GLY A 734 -12.73 -0.48 -6.84
C GLY A 734 -12.71 -0.19 -5.34
N HIS A 735 -11.58 -0.49 -4.68
CA HIS A 735 -11.38 -0.18 -3.26
C HIS A 735 -11.30 1.33 -3.00
N SER A 736 -10.60 2.09 -3.86
CA SER A 736 -10.53 3.55 -3.77
C SER A 736 -11.91 4.19 -3.90
N GLU A 737 -12.72 3.78 -4.89
CA GLU A 737 -14.10 4.29 -5.04
C GLU A 737 -15.01 3.87 -3.88
N ARG A 738 -14.83 2.68 -3.31
CA ARG A 738 -15.54 2.25 -2.10
C ARG A 738 -15.20 3.14 -0.91
N ALA A 739 -13.92 3.41 -0.68
CA ALA A 739 -13.47 4.28 0.40
C ALA A 739 -14.01 5.70 0.26
N MET A 740 -14.03 6.28 -0.97
CA MET A 740 -14.65 7.58 -1.25
C MET A 740 -16.15 7.56 -0.95
N ASP A 741 -16.86 6.52 -1.33
CA ASP A 741 -18.29 6.36 -1.08
C ASP A 741 -18.60 6.30 0.43
N GLU A 742 -17.77 5.58 1.19
CA GLU A 742 -17.85 5.52 2.64
C GLU A 742 -17.50 6.86 3.33
N ILE A 743 -16.55 7.64 2.79
CA ILE A 743 -16.27 9.01 3.24
C ILE A 743 -17.54 9.86 3.10
N LEU A 744 -18.15 9.85 1.92
CA LEU A 744 -19.33 10.64 1.58
C LEU A 744 -20.55 10.23 2.42
N GLY A 745 -20.75 8.94 2.66
CA GLY A 745 -21.82 8.41 3.51
C GLY A 745 -21.67 8.75 4.99
N ASN A 746 -20.43 8.98 5.45
CA ASN A 746 -20.10 9.31 6.84
C ASN A 746 -19.58 10.75 7.01
N PHE A 747 -19.80 11.61 6.00
CA PHE A 747 -19.33 12.99 6.03
C PHE A 747 -20.00 13.76 7.18
N PRO A 748 -19.25 14.65 7.90
CA PRO A 748 -19.78 15.33 9.10
C PRO A 748 -21.09 16.09 8.86
N ASN A 749 -21.27 16.64 7.67
CA ASN A 749 -22.51 17.26 7.23
C ASN A 749 -23.18 16.39 6.14
N ARG A 750 -24.31 15.78 6.47
CA ARG A 750 -25.03 14.85 5.57
C ARG A 750 -25.50 15.49 4.26
N LEU A 751 -25.96 16.75 4.30
CA LEU A 751 -26.39 17.46 3.09
C LEU A 751 -25.21 17.70 2.15
N LEU A 752 -24.10 18.17 2.71
CA LEU A 752 -22.86 18.35 1.94
C LEU A 752 -22.33 17.02 1.42
N GLY A 753 -22.37 15.96 2.23
CA GLY A 753 -22.00 14.60 1.78
C GLY A 753 -22.83 14.13 0.59
N GLY A 754 -24.14 14.39 0.60
CA GLY A 754 -25.05 14.09 -0.53
C GLY A 754 -24.73 14.89 -1.79
N LEU A 755 -24.46 16.20 -1.66
CA LEU A 755 -24.04 17.06 -2.77
C LEU A 755 -22.69 16.62 -3.36
N LEU A 756 -21.71 16.37 -2.51
CA LEU A 756 -20.40 15.88 -2.92
C LEU A 756 -20.51 14.51 -3.63
N ARG A 757 -21.42 13.65 -3.17
CA ARG A 757 -21.68 12.36 -3.83
C ARG A 757 -22.14 12.54 -5.27
N ALA A 758 -23.02 13.51 -5.54
CA ALA A 758 -23.46 13.82 -6.90
C ALA A 758 -22.31 14.36 -7.78
N VAL A 759 -21.33 15.03 -7.19
CA VAL A 759 -20.15 15.54 -7.91
C VAL A 759 -19.13 14.43 -8.16
N VAL A 760 -18.83 13.61 -7.15
CA VAL A 760 -17.84 12.52 -7.24
C VAL A 760 -18.39 11.34 -8.04
N PHE A 761 -19.63 10.98 -7.85
CA PHE A 761 -20.28 9.82 -8.47
C PHE A 761 -21.58 10.20 -9.21
N PRO A 762 -21.54 11.09 -10.22
CA PRO A 762 -22.76 11.52 -10.93
C PRO A 762 -23.50 10.35 -11.62
N PHE A 763 -22.79 9.29 -11.95
CA PHE A 763 -23.33 8.06 -12.57
C PHE A 763 -23.13 6.81 -11.68
N GLY A 764 -22.91 7.00 -10.37
CA GLY A 764 -22.56 5.93 -9.45
C GLY A 764 -21.09 5.50 -9.55
N ARG A 765 -20.70 4.51 -8.73
CA ARG A 765 -19.37 3.91 -8.75
C ARG A 765 -19.15 3.13 -10.05
N ARG A 766 -18.01 3.30 -10.67
CA ARG A 766 -17.66 2.68 -11.96
C ARG A 766 -16.82 1.43 -11.81
N HIS A 767 -15.88 1.47 -10.86
CA HIS A 767 -15.03 0.34 -10.54
C HIS A 767 -15.59 -0.35 -9.29
N LYS A 768 -15.93 -1.62 -9.43
CA LYS A 768 -16.55 -2.42 -8.37
C LYS A 768 -15.64 -3.55 -7.88
N GLY A 769 -14.47 -3.69 -8.47
CA GLY A 769 -13.53 -4.78 -8.34
C GLY A 769 -13.46 -5.64 -9.60
N PRO A 770 -12.61 -6.65 -9.62
CA PRO A 770 -12.49 -7.61 -10.71
C PRO A 770 -13.83 -8.31 -11.01
N SER A 771 -14.03 -8.70 -12.27
CA SER A 771 -15.20 -9.50 -12.66
C SER A 771 -14.88 -10.98 -12.63
N ASP A 772 -15.90 -11.84 -12.52
CA ASP A 772 -15.76 -13.30 -12.52
C ASP A 772 -14.95 -13.80 -13.72
N LYS A 773 -15.16 -13.20 -14.90
CA LYS A 773 -14.38 -13.51 -16.09
C LYS A 773 -12.89 -13.18 -15.91
N LEU A 774 -12.58 -12.05 -15.29
CA LEU A 774 -11.20 -11.63 -15.06
C LEU A 774 -10.55 -12.50 -13.99
N ASP A 775 -11.29 -12.90 -12.96
CA ASP A 775 -10.84 -13.85 -11.96
C ASP A 775 -10.50 -15.20 -12.60
N ALA A 776 -11.35 -15.71 -13.49
CA ALA A 776 -11.05 -16.93 -14.25
C ALA A 776 -9.78 -16.79 -15.12
N GLU A 777 -9.58 -15.63 -15.80
CA GLU A 777 -8.37 -15.35 -16.58
C GLU A 777 -7.11 -15.37 -15.71
N VAL A 778 -7.14 -14.75 -14.52
CA VAL A 778 -6.00 -14.74 -13.57
C VAL A 778 -5.76 -16.12 -12.96
N ALA A 779 -6.80 -16.82 -12.56
CA ALA A 779 -6.69 -18.20 -12.06
C ALA A 779 -6.02 -19.13 -13.06
N GLN A 780 -6.31 -18.97 -14.34
CA GLN A 780 -5.67 -19.74 -15.42
C GLN A 780 -4.16 -19.46 -15.51
N VAL A 781 -3.68 -18.24 -15.18
CA VAL A 781 -2.24 -17.95 -15.15
C VAL A 781 -1.53 -18.85 -14.15
N LEU A 782 -2.08 -19.02 -12.93
CA LEU A 782 -1.49 -19.86 -11.90
C LEU A 782 -1.46 -21.35 -12.29
N GLY A 783 -2.34 -21.74 -13.20
CA GLY A 783 -2.42 -23.08 -13.74
C GLY A 783 -1.53 -23.33 -14.97
N ARG A 784 -0.75 -22.37 -15.49
CA ARG A 784 0.09 -22.53 -16.67
C ARG A 784 1.28 -23.45 -16.41
N ALA A 785 1.90 -23.92 -17.46
CA ALA A 785 3.09 -24.77 -17.37
C ALA A 785 4.32 -23.96 -16.93
N LYS A 786 5.29 -24.62 -16.32
CA LYS A 786 6.63 -24.05 -16.07
C LYS A 786 7.21 -23.54 -17.38
N GLY A 787 7.79 -22.34 -17.36
CA GLY A 787 8.31 -21.65 -18.54
C GLY A 787 7.30 -20.75 -19.28
N ASP A 788 6.01 -20.71 -18.85
CA ASP A 788 5.09 -19.70 -19.37
C ASP A 788 5.55 -18.30 -18.94
N PRO A 789 5.71 -17.34 -19.86
CA PRO A 789 6.31 -16.03 -19.54
C PRO A 789 5.51 -15.23 -18.50
N THR A 790 4.19 -15.40 -18.43
CA THR A 790 3.35 -14.71 -17.45
C THR A 790 3.55 -15.29 -16.06
N LEU A 791 3.58 -16.62 -15.97
CA LEU A 791 3.80 -17.33 -14.70
C LEU A 791 5.22 -17.08 -14.18
N GLU A 792 6.22 -17.12 -15.06
CA GLU A 792 7.61 -16.87 -14.69
C GLU A 792 7.82 -15.43 -14.17
N GLU A 793 7.23 -14.44 -14.83
CA GLU A 793 7.25 -13.04 -14.36
C GLU A 793 6.53 -12.88 -13.01
N LEU A 794 5.38 -13.54 -12.82
CA LEU A 794 4.65 -13.52 -11.55
C LEU A 794 5.47 -14.11 -10.40
N LEU A 795 6.15 -15.23 -10.65
CA LEU A 795 6.92 -16.00 -9.67
C LEU A 795 8.40 -15.64 -9.62
N ALA A 796 8.84 -14.59 -10.34
CA ALA A 796 10.24 -14.16 -10.35
C ALA A 796 10.73 -13.87 -8.91
N GLY A 797 11.91 -14.38 -8.57
CA GLY A 797 12.51 -14.25 -7.23
C GLY A 797 11.98 -15.20 -6.17
N CYS A 798 11.06 -16.11 -6.48
CA CYS A 798 10.67 -17.18 -5.56
C CYS A 798 11.74 -18.28 -5.51
N TYR A 799 12.02 -18.80 -4.33
CA TYR A 799 12.74 -20.07 -4.20
C TYR A 799 11.84 -21.22 -4.70
N ARG A 800 12.42 -22.10 -5.53
CA ARG A 800 11.72 -23.26 -6.13
C ARG A 800 12.56 -24.52 -5.92
N PRO A 801 12.30 -25.29 -4.86
CA PRO A 801 13.06 -26.52 -4.61
C PRO A 801 12.92 -27.49 -5.77
N GLN A 802 14.05 -28.09 -6.18
CA GLN A 802 14.09 -29.06 -7.28
C GLN A 802 13.89 -30.50 -6.81
N SER A 803 14.16 -30.77 -5.55
CA SER A 803 14.04 -32.13 -4.99
C SER A 803 12.57 -32.54 -4.85
N ALA A 804 12.21 -33.73 -5.32
CA ALA A 804 10.92 -34.34 -5.09
C ALA A 804 10.66 -34.77 -3.62
N GLU A 805 11.71 -34.72 -2.78
CA GLU A 805 11.58 -34.96 -1.33
C GLU A 805 11.14 -33.70 -0.58
N ASP A 806 11.40 -32.50 -1.12
CA ASP A 806 10.82 -31.28 -0.61
C ASP A 806 9.33 -31.21 -0.96
N PRO A 807 8.44 -30.92 -0.01
CA PRO A 807 7.00 -30.94 -0.27
C PRO A 807 6.55 -29.94 -1.36
N VAL A 808 7.26 -28.82 -1.54
CA VAL A 808 6.97 -27.87 -2.63
C VAL A 808 7.56 -28.38 -3.97
N GLY A 809 8.75 -28.97 -3.94
CA GLY A 809 9.33 -29.62 -5.13
C GLY A 809 8.50 -30.81 -5.61
N ALA A 810 7.91 -31.58 -4.70
CA ALA A 810 7.01 -32.67 -5.02
C ALA A 810 5.76 -32.21 -5.83
N LEU A 811 5.26 -30.98 -5.58
CA LEU A 811 4.15 -30.40 -6.37
C LEU A 811 4.52 -30.25 -7.85
N GLN A 812 5.69 -29.68 -8.15
CA GLN A 812 6.14 -29.51 -9.52
C GLN A 812 6.40 -30.86 -10.20
N HIS A 813 7.04 -31.79 -9.47
CA HIS A 813 7.31 -33.13 -9.96
C HIS A 813 6.00 -33.88 -10.31
N ALA A 814 5.00 -33.79 -9.44
CA ALA A 814 3.68 -34.37 -9.71
C ALA A 814 3.02 -33.77 -10.95
N ILE A 815 3.10 -32.44 -11.14
CA ILE A 815 2.55 -31.78 -12.34
C ILE A 815 3.24 -32.29 -13.62
N ASP A 816 4.56 -32.42 -13.60
CA ASP A 816 5.33 -32.87 -14.76
C ASP A 816 4.93 -34.31 -15.15
N LEU A 817 4.84 -35.19 -14.17
CA LEU A 817 4.39 -36.58 -14.37
C LEU A 817 2.93 -36.68 -14.84
N LEU A 818 2.02 -35.92 -14.23
CA LEU A 818 0.61 -35.90 -14.62
C LEU A 818 0.41 -35.33 -16.01
N SER A 819 1.21 -34.29 -16.38
CA SER A 819 1.18 -33.72 -17.72
C SER A 819 1.66 -34.72 -18.78
N ALA A 820 2.74 -35.47 -18.50
CA ALA A 820 3.23 -36.52 -19.37
C ALA A 820 2.22 -37.68 -19.51
N ALA A 821 1.55 -38.03 -18.40
CA ALA A 821 0.54 -39.11 -18.39
C ALA A 821 -0.84 -38.66 -18.92
N TYR A 822 -1.09 -37.39 -19.18
CA TYR A 822 -2.40 -36.85 -19.56
C TYR A 822 -3.02 -37.53 -20.81
N PRO A 823 -2.29 -37.79 -21.90
CA PRO A 823 -2.84 -38.49 -23.06
C PRO A 823 -3.35 -39.87 -22.69
N LEU A 824 -2.62 -40.63 -21.83
CA LEU A 824 -2.98 -41.94 -21.38
C LEU A 824 -4.18 -41.92 -20.44
N HIS A 825 -4.22 -40.92 -19.53
CA HIS A 825 -5.37 -40.68 -18.67
C HIS A 825 -6.63 -40.40 -19.47
N LYS A 826 -6.55 -39.57 -20.52
CA LYS A 826 -7.65 -39.32 -21.45
C LYS A 826 -8.09 -40.58 -22.19
N LYS A 827 -7.14 -41.41 -22.65
CA LYS A 827 -7.41 -42.73 -23.29
C LYS A 827 -8.21 -43.64 -22.35
N LEU A 828 -7.76 -43.75 -21.10
CA LEU A 828 -8.43 -44.53 -20.05
C LEU A 828 -9.85 -44.00 -19.77
N GLN A 829 -10.02 -42.68 -19.60
CA GLN A 829 -11.33 -42.06 -19.35
C GLN A 829 -12.33 -42.31 -20.49
N VAL A 830 -11.89 -42.21 -21.75
CA VAL A 830 -12.75 -42.52 -22.93
C VAL A 830 -13.19 -43.96 -22.90
N ALA A 831 -12.29 -44.90 -22.61
CA ALA A 831 -12.59 -46.31 -22.52
C ALA A 831 -13.54 -46.66 -21.35
N LEU A 832 -13.42 -45.99 -20.21
CA LEU A 832 -14.34 -46.09 -19.08
C LEU A 832 -15.74 -45.56 -19.45
N LYS A 833 -15.83 -44.38 -20.05
CA LYS A 833 -17.11 -43.74 -20.44
C LYS A 833 -17.83 -44.51 -21.54
N SER A 834 -17.11 -45.11 -22.48
CA SER A 834 -17.67 -45.96 -23.54
C SER A 834 -18.10 -47.35 -23.03
N GLY A 835 -17.76 -47.70 -21.79
CA GLY A 835 -18.00 -49.04 -21.23
C GLY A 835 -17.06 -50.11 -21.77
N GLN A 836 -16.04 -49.77 -22.54
CA GLN A 836 -15.01 -50.69 -23.01
C GLN A 836 -14.18 -51.24 -21.84
N VAL A 837 -13.82 -50.37 -20.87
CA VAL A 837 -13.19 -50.76 -19.60
C VAL A 837 -14.28 -50.78 -18.54
N LYS A 838 -14.46 -51.95 -17.90
CA LYS A 838 -15.37 -52.14 -16.76
C LYS A 838 -14.56 -52.77 -15.63
N PRO A 839 -14.11 -52.01 -14.64
CA PRO A 839 -13.44 -52.58 -13.46
C PRO A 839 -14.39 -53.52 -12.70
N THR A 840 -13.87 -54.61 -12.22
CA THR A 840 -14.59 -55.51 -11.29
C THR A 840 -14.55 -54.92 -9.87
N ALA A 841 -15.34 -55.43 -8.95
CA ALA A 841 -15.37 -54.95 -7.58
C ALA A 841 -13.97 -55.03 -6.92
N GLY A 842 -13.43 -53.90 -6.50
CA GLY A 842 -12.09 -53.77 -5.90
C GLY A 842 -10.92 -53.69 -6.91
N GLU A 843 -11.18 -53.80 -8.22
CA GLU A 843 -10.14 -53.66 -9.24
C GLU A 843 -9.92 -52.16 -9.59
N HIS A 844 -8.68 -51.74 -9.65
CA HIS A 844 -8.37 -50.41 -10.10
C HIS A 844 -8.58 -50.24 -11.61
N ALA A 845 -9.09 -49.09 -12.07
CA ALA A 845 -9.40 -48.85 -13.47
C ALA A 845 -8.21 -49.04 -14.44
N ILE A 846 -7.01 -48.71 -13.98
CA ILE A 846 -5.76 -48.89 -14.73
C ILE A 846 -5.50 -50.39 -14.96
N ASP A 847 -5.71 -51.22 -13.92
CA ASP A 847 -5.51 -52.69 -14.00
C ASP A 847 -6.54 -53.34 -14.89
N ALA A 848 -7.79 -52.93 -14.82
CA ALA A 848 -8.83 -53.35 -15.73
C ALA A 848 -8.49 -52.99 -17.20
N ALA A 849 -7.95 -51.81 -17.45
CA ALA A 849 -7.55 -51.38 -18.79
C ALA A 849 -6.35 -52.20 -19.33
N LEU A 850 -5.39 -52.54 -18.47
CA LEU A 850 -4.28 -53.42 -18.83
C LEU A 850 -4.79 -54.84 -19.17
N ARG A 851 -5.64 -55.40 -18.29
CA ARG A 851 -6.20 -56.76 -18.46
C ARG A 851 -6.91 -56.95 -19.79
N ILE A 852 -7.61 -55.94 -20.29
CA ILE A 852 -8.34 -55.97 -21.57
C ILE A 852 -7.57 -55.43 -22.75
N GLY A 853 -6.30 -54.99 -22.55
CA GLY A 853 -5.41 -54.52 -23.61
C GLY A 853 -5.70 -53.10 -24.12
N VAL A 854 -6.45 -52.30 -23.38
CA VAL A 854 -6.64 -50.86 -23.68
C VAL A 854 -5.38 -50.10 -23.36
N LEU A 855 -4.67 -50.47 -22.29
CA LEU A 855 -3.36 -49.92 -21.93
C LEU A 855 -2.30 -51.03 -22.06
N GLN A 856 -1.09 -50.63 -22.46
CA GLN A 856 0.10 -51.48 -22.45
C GLN A 856 0.79 -51.41 -21.07
N ALA A 857 1.75 -52.31 -20.82
CA ALA A 857 2.43 -52.37 -19.52
C ALA A 857 3.19 -51.11 -19.18
N ASP A 858 3.89 -50.51 -20.14
CA ASP A 858 4.63 -49.25 -20.01
C ASP A 858 3.70 -48.05 -19.81
N GLU A 859 2.56 -47.98 -20.54
CA GLU A 859 1.51 -46.97 -20.36
C GLU A 859 0.90 -47.08 -18.96
N THR A 860 0.67 -48.31 -18.48
CA THR A 860 0.16 -48.60 -17.13
C THR A 860 1.16 -48.12 -16.05
N GLN A 861 2.45 -48.40 -16.23
CA GLN A 861 3.51 -47.92 -15.30
C GLN A 861 3.58 -46.42 -15.27
N THR A 862 3.49 -45.72 -16.42
CA THR A 862 3.47 -44.25 -16.50
C THR A 862 2.28 -43.67 -15.71
N LEU A 863 1.08 -44.24 -15.87
CA LEU A 863 -0.10 -43.79 -15.12
C LEU A 863 0.05 -44.04 -13.60
N ARG A 864 0.57 -45.22 -13.19
CA ARG A 864 0.81 -45.53 -11.77
C ARG A 864 1.83 -44.61 -11.13
N THR A 865 2.91 -44.29 -11.85
CA THR A 865 3.92 -43.35 -11.36
C THR A 865 3.32 -41.94 -11.15
N ALA A 866 2.52 -41.48 -12.10
CA ALA A 866 1.82 -40.20 -11.99
C ALA A 866 0.80 -40.18 -10.83
N GLU A 867 0.03 -41.26 -10.64
CA GLU A 867 -0.90 -41.37 -9.51
C GLU A 867 -0.19 -41.47 -8.15
N ALA A 868 0.95 -42.15 -8.07
CA ALA A 868 1.77 -42.19 -6.86
C ALA A 868 2.32 -40.79 -6.49
N ALA A 869 2.79 -40.03 -7.49
CA ALA A 869 3.22 -38.64 -7.28
C ALA A 869 2.04 -37.75 -6.86
N ARG A 870 0.87 -37.87 -7.47
CA ARG A 870 -0.36 -37.21 -7.03
C ARG A 870 -0.67 -37.55 -5.57
N ARG A 871 -0.61 -38.83 -5.22
CA ARG A 871 -0.89 -39.30 -3.85
C ARG A 871 0.06 -38.67 -2.84
N LYS A 872 1.37 -38.65 -3.11
CA LYS A 872 2.40 -38.02 -2.26
C LYS A 872 2.06 -36.55 -1.98
N VAL A 873 1.59 -35.80 -2.95
CA VAL A 873 1.22 -34.38 -2.82
C VAL A 873 -0.01 -34.16 -1.96
N ILE A 874 -1.04 -35.01 -2.10
CA ILE A 874 -2.32 -34.80 -1.41
C ILE A 874 -2.39 -35.44 -0.03
N ASP A 875 -1.49 -36.37 0.29
CA ASP A 875 -1.44 -37.01 1.61
C ASP A 875 -1.03 -36.02 2.69
N VAL A 876 -1.46 -36.26 3.90
CA VAL A 876 -1.14 -35.51 5.11
C VAL A 876 -0.31 -36.38 6.05
N ASP A 877 0.41 -35.72 6.94
CA ASP A 877 1.23 -36.37 7.94
C ASP A 877 0.36 -36.96 9.05
N ASP A 878 0.78 -38.09 9.62
CA ASP A 878 0.30 -38.71 10.84
C ASP A 878 1.49 -39.12 11.71
N PHE A 879 1.30 -39.21 12.99
CA PHE A 879 2.35 -39.43 13.96
C PHE A 879 1.90 -40.45 15.01
N ASP A 880 2.81 -41.29 15.44
CA ASP A 880 2.59 -42.14 16.60
C ASP A 880 2.47 -41.29 17.88
N LYS A 881 1.79 -41.84 18.89
CA LYS A 881 1.58 -41.14 20.17
C LYS A 881 2.91 -40.75 20.84
N GLU A 882 3.91 -41.62 20.72
CA GLU A 882 5.26 -41.41 21.27
C GLU A 882 5.96 -40.25 20.59
N GLU A 883 5.87 -40.11 19.28
CA GLU A 883 6.46 -39.00 18.51
C GLU A 883 5.86 -37.64 18.93
N LEU A 884 4.54 -37.58 19.09
CA LEU A 884 3.87 -36.35 19.57
C LEU A 884 4.22 -36.01 21.02
N THR A 885 4.43 -37.03 21.87
CA THR A 885 4.79 -36.82 23.28
C THR A 885 6.22 -36.29 23.42
N LEU A 886 7.15 -36.79 22.61
CA LEU A 886 8.55 -36.30 22.57
C LEU A 886 8.63 -34.86 22.05
N ALA A 887 7.85 -34.53 21.04
CA ALA A 887 7.76 -33.15 20.53
C ALA A 887 7.20 -32.18 21.58
N ALA A 888 6.16 -32.56 22.30
CA ALA A 888 5.60 -31.75 23.41
C ALA A 888 6.57 -31.64 24.62
N GLY A 889 7.41 -32.63 24.87
CA GLY A 889 8.44 -32.61 25.92
C GLY A 889 9.61 -31.69 25.63
N LYS A 890 9.93 -31.42 24.35
CA LYS A 890 10.97 -30.48 23.94
C LYS A 890 10.55 -29.00 24.10
N ILE A 891 9.26 -28.73 24.22
CA ILE A 891 8.70 -27.38 24.44
C ILE A 891 8.62 -27.05 25.97
N ARG A 892 8.79 -28.02 26.83
CA ARG A 892 8.88 -27.86 28.30
C ARG A 892 10.33 -27.58 28.72
#